data_53a228a356c5f6dc0f0d5ef77222686d
#
_entry.id   53a228a356c5f6dc0f0d5ef77222686d
#
_cell.length_a   1.000
_cell.length_b   1.000
_cell.length_c   1.000
_cell.angle_alpha   90.00
_cell.angle_beta   90.00
_cell.angle_gamma   90.00
#
_symmetry.space_group_name_H-M   'P 1'
#
loop_
_entity.id
_entity.type
_entity.pdbx_description
1 polymer ?
#
loop_
_entity_poly.entity_id
_entity_poly.type
_entity_poly.pdbx_seq_one_letter_code
_entity_poly.pdbx_strand_id
1 'polypeptide(L)'
;MNKTLSLLTLLTILPLMLMAQEDNDKDWAPRKGNIKEVVVYGRRPMKEIGLQQTRFDSLALKENIALSMADVLTFNSSIFVKNYGRATLSTVAFRGTSPSHTQVTWNGMRINNPMLGMTDFSMIPSYFIDEASLLHGTSSVNEVGGGLGGSVKMSTHALKQEGFGLQYVQGIGSFKTFDEFLRLNYGNKHWQLSTRAVLSTSPNEYKYRNHDKKENIYDEDMNIVGQYYPIEYNHSGSFCDLHLLQEVYYDTRHGDRLGLNAWYLNSNRELQMLTTDYGNEMDFDNRQREQTFRGILSWEHTRSNWKLSTRAGYIHTWMAYDYMRDVGNGNMAHMTRSRSLVNTIYAQNEGEYHLAGKWMFTHSIAAHQHFVKSQDKNIIQQDGGKGIVGYNKARIELSGSASAKWRPNDRLGFSLVLREEMYGTEWSPVIPAFFMDGVISRTGNVIAKVSVSRNFRFPTLNDLYFLPGGNPDLRKERGWSYDTGLSFAISREDKYSLSGSATWFDSYINDWILWLPTNKGFFSPRNIKDVHAYGIELQGNLTAKFPKDWLLKVNGTYSWTPSINQGEPISQADQSIGKQLPYVPRHSSAITFHLSWRTWALLYKWCYYSERFTMSSNDITLTGKLPQYYMNNITIEKNFSFRWADLSLKGCINNLFNEEYLSVLSHPMPGINFEIFLGITPKWAKRDN
;
A
#
# COMPACT_ATOMS: atom_id res chain seq x y z
N MET A 1 18.43 -23.24 10.54
CA MET A 1 17.16 -23.99 10.41
C MET A 1 16.52 -24.35 11.76
N ASN A 2 17.26 -24.78 12.77
CA ASN A 2 16.64 -25.27 14.03
C ASN A 2 16.09 -24.19 14.99
N LYS A 3 16.48 -22.92 14.91
CA LYS A 3 15.96 -21.85 15.79
C LYS A 3 14.67 -21.19 15.31
N THR A 4 14.37 -21.24 14.03
CA THR A 4 13.12 -20.74 13.45
C THR A 4 11.94 -21.71 13.65
N LEU A 5 12.22 -23.01 13.70
CA LEU A 5 11.20 -24.02 13.96
C LEU A 5 10.68 -23.95 15.41
N SER A 6 11.54 -23.58 16.37
CA SER A 6 11.15 -23.44 17.80
C SER A 6 10.24 -22.24 18.05
N LEU A 7 10.35 -21.17 17.26
CA LEU A 7 9.46 -20.00 17.39
C LEU A 7 8.06 -20.28 16.79
N LEU A 8 8.01 -21.05 15.69
CA LEU A 8 6.76 -21.47 15.08
C LEU A 8 5.93 -22.39 16.01
N THR A 9 6.60 -23.32 16.71
CA THR A 9 5.94 -24.18 17.68
C THR A 9 5.42 -23.42 18.91
N LEU A 10 6.10 -22.35 19.34
CA LEU A 10 5.63 -21.53 20.46
C LEU A 10 4.38 -20.69 20.10
N LEU A 11 4.30 -20.16 18.87
CA LEU A 11 3.16 -19.37 18.39
C LEU A 11 1.90 -20.22 18.11
N THR A 12 2.06 -21.48 17.80
CA THR A 12 0.93 -22.42 17.57
C THR A 12 0.41 -23.07 18.85
N ILE A 13 1.24 -23.16 19.90
CA ILE A 13 0.88 -23.79 21.18
C ILE A 13 0.17 -22.79 22.13
N LEU A 14 0.43 -21.49 22.01
CA LEU A 14 -0.18 -20.47 22.87
C LEU A 14 -1.73 -20.46 22.83
N PRO A 15 -2.40 -20.61 21.66
CA PRO A 15 -3.86 -20.73 21.65
C PRO A 15 -4.41 -22.02 22.27
N LEU A 16 -3.62 -23.10 22.28
CA LEU A 16 -4.05 -24.40 22.83
C LEU A 16 -3.99 -24.48 24.35
N MET A 17 -3.09 -23.72 24.99
CA MET A 17 -3.00 -23.70 26.47
C MET A 17 -4.05 -22.82 27.15
N LEU A 18 -4.68 -21.90 26.42
CA LEU A 18 -5.73 -21.03 26.95
C LEU A 18 -7.14 -21.66 26.94
N MET A 19 -7.27 -22.87 26.38
CA MET A 19 -8.56 -23.58 26.28
C MET A 19 -9.05 -24.29 27.54
N ALA A 20 -8.38 -24.16 28.71
CA ALA A 20 -8.61 -24.99 29.88
C ALA A 20 -9.35 -24.28 31.05
N GLN A 21 -10.26 -23.34 30.76
CA GLN A 21 -11.19 -22.87 31.80
C GLN A 21 -12.60 -22.69 31.24
N GLU A 22 -13.46 -23.67 31.55
CA GLU A 22 -14.92 -23.58 31.40
C GLU A 22 -15.51 -22.76 32.55
N ASP A 23 -16.16 -21.65 32.22
CA ASP A 23 -17.09 -20.96 33.12
C ASP A 23 -18.51 -21.11 32.60
N ASN A 24 -19.32 -21.79 33.41
CA ASN A 24 -20.76 -22.01 33.21
C ASN A 24 -21.55 -20.75 33.58
N ASP A 25 -21.94 -19.95 32.59
CA ASP A 25 -23.03 -18.98 32.76
C ASP A 25 -24.00 -19.04 31.56
N LYS A 26 -25.17 -19.61 31.84
CA LYS A 26 -26.32 -19.64 30.93
C LYS A 26 -27.00 -18.29 30.98
N ASP A 27 -27.13 -17.65 29.86
CA ASP A 27 -28.22 -16.80 29.35
C ASP A 27 -27.70 -15.69 28.43
N TRP A 28 -27.42 -16.04 27.17
CA TRP A 28 -27.45 -15.04 26.10
C TRP A 28 -27.55 -15.73 24.72
N ALA A 29 -28.71 -15.59 24.06
CA ALA A 29 -28.87 -16.04 22.67
C ALA A 29 -28.52 -14.89 21.69
N PRO A 30 -27.54 -15.05 20.79
CA PRO A 30 -27.31 -14.06 19.76
C PRO A 30 -28.46 -14.09 18.75
N ARG A 31 -29.20 -13.00 18.63
CA ARG A 31 -30.11 -12.79 17.50
C ARG A 31 -29.26 -12.79 16.22
N LYS A 32 -29.51 -13.72 15.30
CA LYS A 32 -29.09 -13.64 13.90
C LYS A 32 -29.70 -12.39 13.29
N GLY A 33 -29.04 -11.25 13.38
CA GLY A 33 -29.32 -10.09 12.57
C GLY A 33 -28.46 -10.19 11.31
N ASN A 34 -29.05 -10.45 10.14
CA ASN A 34 -28.50 -9.90 8.94
C ASN A 34 -28.31 -8.42 9.22
N ILE A 35 -27.09 -7.96 9.38
CA ILE A 35 -26.80 -6.53 9.40
C ILE A 35 -27.15 -6.06 7.99
N LYS A 36 -28.38 -5.61 7.81
CA LYS A 36 -28.73 -4.78 6.68
C LYS A 36 -27.72 -3.65 6.73
N GLU A 37 -27.01 -3.43 5.65
CA GLU A 37 -26.21 -2.23 5.47
C GLU A 37 -27.19 -1.06 5.56
N VAL A 38 -27.42 -0.61 6.78
CA VAL A 38 -28.25 0.56 7.04
C VAL A 38 -27.37 1.73 6.65
N VAL A 39 -27.59 2.26 5.45
CA VAL A 39 -27.20 3.62 5.13
C VAL A 39 -28.08 4.50 6.01
N VAL A 40 -27.66 4.64 7.27
CA VAL A 40 -28.31 5.58 8.18
C VAL A 40 -27.94 6.96 7.65
N TYR A 41 -28.93 7.70 7.15
CA TYR A 41 -28.88 9.15 7.05
C TYR A 41 -28.83 9.75 8.47
N GLY A 42 -27.92 9.24 9.30
CA GLY A 42 -27.56 9.79 10.58
C GLY A 42 -26.64 10.98 10.40
N ARG A 43 -26.50 11.80 11.44
CA ARG A 43 -25.55 12.91 11.46
C ARG A 43 -24.20 12.48 10.90
N ARG A 44 -23.70 13.20 9.88
CA ARG A 44 -22.41 12.92 9.27
C ARG A 44 -21.33 12.87 10.34
N PRO A 45 -20.43 11.85 10.33
CA PRO A 45 -19.40 11.71 11.37
C PRO A 45 -18.56 12.99 11.49
N MET A 46 -18.39 13.50 12.69
CA MET A 46 -17.58 14.71 12.91
C MET A 46 -16.11 14.47 12.52
N LYS A 47 -15.65 13.22 12.57
CA LYS A 47 -14.30 12.84 12.14
C LYS A 47 -14.02 13.15 10.68
N GLU A 48 -15.04 13.13 9.82
CA GLU A 48 -14.92 13.21 8.37
C GLU A 48 -15.19 14.62 7.81
N ILE A 49 -15.29 15.64 8.66
CA ILE A 49 -15.53 17.03 8.21
C ILE A 49 -14.48 17.42 7.18
N GLY A 50 -14.92 17.71 5.94
CA GLY A 50 -14.10 18.18 4.84
C GLY A 50 -13.03 17.23 4.31
N LEU A 51 -12.93 16.00 4.83
CA LEU A 51 -11.91 15.04 4.39
C LEU A 51 -12.20 14.49 2.99
N GLN A 52 -11.14 14.36 2.19
CA GLN A 52 -11.11 13.59 0.95
C GLN A 52 -10.53 12.21 1.24
N GLN A 53 -11.41 11.20 1.25
CA GLN A 53 -11.08 9.83 1.60
C GLN A 53 -11.68 8.84 0.61
N THR A 54 -10.86 7.86 0.18
CA THR A 54 -11.33 6.67 -0.55
C THR A 54 -11.25 5.47 0.38
N ARG A 55 -12.35 4.73 0.56
CA ARG A 55 -12.38 3.47 1.32
C ARG A 55 -12.53 2.32 0.35
N PHE A 56 -11.81 1.24 0.62
CA PHE A 56 -11.93 0.01 -0.18
C PHE A 56 -13.03 -0.89 0.37
N ASP A 57 -13.83 -1.47 -0.53
CA ASP A 57 -14.76 -2.54 -0.18
C ASP A 57 -13.99 -3.80 0.25
N SER A 58 -14.53 -4.55 1.17
CA SER A 58 -14.00 -5.85 1.57
C SER A 58 -13.87 -6.83 0.40
N LEU A 59 -14.70 -6.72 -0.64
CA LEU A 59 -14.57 -7.51 -1.86
C LEU A 59 -13.26 -7.25 -2.59
N ALA A 60 -12.79 -5.99 -2.66
CA ALA A 60 -11.51 -5.64 -3.27
C ALA A 60 -10.31 -6.20 -2.47
N LEU A 61 -10.40 -6.16 -1.13
CA LEU A 61 -9.33 -6.65 -0.25
C LEU A 61 -9.27 -8.19 -0.18
N LYS A 62 -10.41 -8.87 -0.33
CA LYS A 62 -10.56 -10.33 -0.18
C LYS A 62 -10.86 -11.02 -1.52
N GLU A 63 -10.51 -10.42 -2.65
CA GLU A 63 -10.76 -10.98 -3.97
C GLU A 63 -10.08 -12.35 -4.14
N ASN A 64 -8.76 -12.38 -3.99
CA ASN A 64 -7.99 -13.63 -3.95
C ASN A 64 -6.70 -13.45 -3.12
N ILE A 65 -6.06 -14.58 -2.77
CA ILE A 65 -4.90 -14.62 -1.86
C ILE A 65 -3.59 -14.21 -2.52
N ALA A 66 -3.52 -14.19 -3.86
CA ALA A 66 -2.33 -13.84 -4.62
C ALA A 66 -2.12 -12.32 -4.73
N LEU A 67 -3.16 -11.50 -4.42
CA LEU A 67 -3.09 -10.05 -4.55
C LEU A 67 -2.34 -9.40 -3.39
N SER A 68 -1.48 -8.47 -3.75
CA SER A 68 -0.88 -7.50 -2.84
C SER A 68 -1.74 -6.23 -2.71
N MET A 69 -1.40 -5.36 -1.77
CA MET A 69 -2.02 -4.04 -1.70
C MET A 69 -1.70 -3.17 -2.92
N ALA A 70 -0.58 -3.41 -3.62
CA ALA A 70 -0.29 -2.74 -4.89
C ALA A 70 -1.36 -3.03 -5.95
N ASP A 71 -1.80 -4.29 -6.06
CA ASP A 71 -2.84 -4.71 -7.00
C ASP A 71 -4.21 -4.11 -6.65
N VAL A 72 -4.56 -4.10 -5.36
CA VAL A 72 -5.80 -3.46 -4.89
C VAL A 72 -5.82 -1.98 -5.26
N LEU A 73 -4.72 -1.25 -5.04
CA LEU A 73 -4.60 0.17 -5.36
C LEU A 73 -4.70 0.42 -6.87
N THR A 74 -4.07 -0.43 -7.68
CA THR A 74 -4.07 -0.31 -9.14
C THR A 74 -5.48 -0.39 -9.73
N PHE A 75 -6.32 -1.30 -9.26
CA PHE A 75 -7.65 -1.55 -9.85
C PHE A 75 -8.80 -0.86 -9.12
N ASN A 76 -8.58 -0.31 -7.93
CA ASN A 76 -9.66 0.29 -7.12
C ASN A 76 -9.40 1.75 -6.74
N SER A 77 -8.38 2.37 -7.31
CA SER A 77 -8.10 3.79 -7.12
C SER A 77 -7.53 4.42 -8.39
N SER A 78 -7.49 5.75 -8.45
CA SER A 78 -6.85 6.50 -9.53
C SER A 78 -5.36 6.77 -9.28
N ILE A 79 -4.79 6.19 -8.21
CA ILE A 79 -3.40 6.39 -7.84
C ILE A 79 -2.52 5.57 -8.77
N PHE A 80 -1.44 6.17 -9.25
CA PHE A 80 -0.45 5.44 -10.02
C PHE A 80 0.42 4.56 -9.11
N VAL A 81 0.43 3.26 -9.40
CA VAL A 81 1.31 2.29 -8.78
C VAL A 81 2.45 1.97 -9.75
N LYS A 82 3.66 2.39 -9.39
CA LYS A 82 4.87 2.03 -10.13
C LYS A 82 5.27 0.63 -9.70
N ASN A 83 5.05 -0.35 -10.58
CA ASN A 83 5.24 -1.77 -10.32
C ASN A 83 6.35 -2.32 -11.24
N TYR A 84 7.32 -3.02 -10.68
CA TYR A 84 8.43 -3.65 -11.40
C TYR A 84 8.18 -5.13 -11.72
N GLY A 85 6.97 -5.66 -11.50
CA GLY A 85 6.57 -7.05 -11.70
C GLY A 85 6.07 -7.71 -10.42
N ARG A 86 5.55 -8.95 -10.52
CA ARG A 86 5.07 -9.70 -9.36
C ARG A 86 6.20 -9.94 -8.37
N ALA A 87 5.94 -9.74 -7.09
CA ALA A 87 6.90 -9.88 -6.01
C ALA A 87 8.18 -9.04 -6.15
N THR A 88 8.11 -7.94 -6.91
CA THR A 88 9.16 -6.93 -6.98
C THR A 88 8.66 -5.61 -6.40
N LEU A 89 9.54 -4.61 -6.32
CA LEU A 89 9.19 -3.32 -5.73
C LEU A 89 7.92 -2.73 -6.36
N SER A 90 6.96 -2.36 -5.51
CA SER A 90 5.76 -1.64 -5.92
C SER A 90 5.57 -0.41 -5.04
N THR A 91 5.66 0.76 -5.64
CA THR A 91 5.56 2.05 -4.95
C THR A 91 4.34 2.84 -5.39
N VAL A 92 3.82 3.64 -4.48
CA VAL A 92 2.60 4.42 -4.65
C VAL A 92 2.91 5.90 -4.51
N ALA A 93 2.42 6.69 -5.44
CA ALA A 93 2.56 8.13 -5.43
C ALA A 93 1.18 8.79 -5.65
N PHE A 94 0.76 9.60 -4.69
CA PHE A 94 -0.47 10.38 -4.78
C PHE A 94 -0.23 11.62 -5.63
N ARG A 95 -1.17 11.94 -6.54
CA ARG A 95 -1.23 13.24 -7.23
C ARG A 95 0.12 13.70 -7.81
N GLY A 96 0.88 12.75 -8.36
CA GLY A 96 2.17 13.04 -8.99
C GLY A 96 3.30 13.41 -8.03
N THR A 97 3.16 13.12 -6.73
CA THR A 97 4.24 13.28 -5.76
C THR A 97 5.20 12.07 -5.76
N SER A 98 6.25 12.11 -4.96
CA SER A 98 7.19 11.00 -4.78
C SER A 98 6.61 9.90 -3.87
N PRO A 99 7.00 8.64 -4.01
CA PRO A 99 6.63 7.57 -3.08
C PRO A 99 6.98 7.87 -1.61
N SER A 100 8.06 8.59 -1.35
CA SER A 100 8.45 9.03 0.00
C SER A 100 7.55 10.15 0.58
N HIS A 101 6.65 10.73 -0.22
CA HIS A 101 5.60 11.65 0.21
C HIS A 101 4.31 10.94 0.66
N THR A 102 4.27 9.62 0.56
CA THR A 102 3.13 8.79 0.97
C THR A 102 3.39 8.16 2.32
N GLN A 103 2.56 8.47 3.32
CA GLN A 103 2.60 7.82 4.62
C GLN A 103 1.76 6.54 4.61
N VAL A 104 2.27 5.50 5.25
CA VAL A 104 1.59 4.20 5.32
C VAL A 104 1.52 3.76 6.77
N THR A 105 0.32 3.45 7.24
CA THR A 105 0.09 2.98 8.61
C THR A 105 -0.60 1.62 8.63
N TRP A 106 -0.19 0.77 9.57
CA TRP A 106 -0.87 -0.47 9.94
C TRP A 106 -1.27 -0.40 11.40
N ASN A 107 -2.57 -0.55 11.68
CA ASN A 107 -3.17 -0.42 13.03
C ASN A 107 -2.71 0.86 13.78
N GLY A 108 -2.53 1.97 13.03
CA GLY A 108 -2.06 3.25 13.54
C GLY A 108 -0.55 3.41 13.62
N MET A 109 0.23 2.34 13.53
CA MET A 109 1.70 2.40 13.51
C MET A 109 2.21 2.71 12.09
N ARG A 110 3.06 3.71 11.93
CA ARG A 110 3.73 4.02 10.66
C ARG A 110 4.73 2.93 10.30
N ILE A 111 4.62 2.38 9.08
CA ILE A 111 5.45 1.27 8.59
C ILE A 111 6.41 1.66 7.46
N ASN A 112 6.48 2.95 7.09
CA ASN A 112 7.48 3.42 6.14
C ASN A 112 8.90 3.12 6.63
N ASN A 113 9.75 2.62 5.74
CA ASN A 113 11.15 2.37 6.07
C ASN A 113 11.89 3.71 6.30
N PRO A 114 12.50 3.96 7.48
CA PRO A 114 13.15 5.25 7.79
C PRO A 114 14.39 5.54 6.93
N MET A 115 14.97 4.52 6.29
CA MET A 115 16.08 4.70 5.34
C MET A 115 15.59 5.31 4.02
N LEU A 116 14.47 4.80 3.49
CA LEU A 116 13.96 5.12 2.15
C LEU A 116 12.75 6.08 2.18
N GLY A 117 12.09 6.23 3.33
CA GLY A 117 10.88 7.02 3.47
C GLY A 117 9.63 6.42 2.83
N MET A 118 9.72 5.25 2.21
CA MET A 118 8.63 4.62 1.47
C MET A 118 8.33 3.21 1.98
N THR A 119 7.24 2.63 1.49
CA THR A 119 6.80 1.26 1.76
C THR A 119 6.69 0.51 0.44
N ASP A 120 7.15 -0.74 0.40
CA ASP A 120 6.90 -1.66 -0.70
C ASP A 120 5.52 -2.31 -0.54
N PHE A 121 4.57 -1.94 -1.39
CA PHE A 121 3.19 -2.45 -1.35
C PHE A 121 3.06 -3.87 -1.89
N SER A 122 4.05 -4.39 -2.61
CA SER A 122 4.10 -5.79 -3.03
C SER A 122 4.29 -6.74 -1.85
N MET A 123 4.89 -6.24 -0.75
CA MET A 123 5.13 -6.96 0.51
C MET A 123 3.92 -6.98 1.46
N ILE A 124 2.76 -6.50 1.04
CA ILE A 124 1.56 -6.42 1.88
C ILE A 124 0.46 -7.26 1.24
N PRO A 125 0.23 -8.51 1.71
CA PRO A 125 -0.86 -9.33 1.21
C PRO A 125 -2.21 -8.65 1.47
N SER A 126 -3.01 -8.40 0.44
CA SER A 126 -4.31 -7.76 0.59
C SER A 126 -5.25 -8.55 1.49
N TYR A 127 -5.13 -9.88 1.46
CA TYR A 127 -5.95 -10.82 2.23
C TYR A 127 -5.72 -10.74 3.75
N PHE A 128 -4.58 -10.16 4.20
CA PHE A 128 -4.34 -9.86 5.62
C PHE A 128 -5.12 -8.63 6.08
N ILE A 129 -5.35 -7.66 5.19
CA ILE A 129 -5.94 -6.38 5.54
C ILE A 129 -7.46 -6.50 5.58
N ASP A 130 -8.10 -6.05 6.66
CA ASP A 130 -9.55 -6.08 6.82
C ASP A 130 -10.21 -4.76 6.42
N GLU A 131 -9.50 -3.64 6.65
CA GLU A 131 -9.92 -2.31 6.20
C GLU A 131 -8.74 -1.54 5.64
N ALA A 132 -8.95 -0.85 4.54
CA ALA A 132 -7.97 0.06 3.98
C ALA A 132 -8.64 1.33 3.46
N SER A 133 -7.96 2.45 3.62
CA SER A 133 -8.41 3.74 3.12
C SER A 133 -7.26 4.64 2.71
N LEU A 134 -7.55 5.51 1.75
CA LEU A 134 -6.64 6.55 1.26
C LEU A 134 -7.12 7.90 1.77
N LEU A 135 -6.21 8.68 2.31
CA LEU A 135 -6.42 10.10 2.61
C LEU A 135 -5.64 10.92 1.60
N HIS A 136 -6.34 11.70 0.79
CA HIS A 136 -5.74 12.44 -0.31
C HIS A 136 -5.27 13.82 0.14
N GLY A 137 -4.11 14.25 -0.35
CA GLY A 137 -3.59 15.62 -0.23
C GLY A 137 -3.70 16.21 1.19
N THR A 138 -4.51 17.25 1.31
CA THR A 138 -4.74 17.96 2.58
C THR A 138 -5.18 17.07 3.73
N SER A 139 -5.93 16.01 3.43
CA SER A 139 -6.50 15.09 4.44
C SER A 139 -5.45 14.25 5.16
N SER A 140 -4.24 14.10 4.60
CA SER A 140 -3.13 13.37 5.19
C SER A 140 -2.59 14.02 6.48
N VAL A 141 -2.84 15.31 6.70
CA VAL A 141 -2.45 16.03 7.93
C VAL A 141 -3.06 15.42 9.20
N ASN A 142 -4.17 14.70 9.06
CA ASN A 142 -4.80 14.02 10.19
C ASN A 142 -4.05 12.76 10.67
N GLU A 143 -3.03 12.32 9.92
CA GLU A 143 -2.19 11.18 10.29
C GLU A 143 -0.85 11.62 10.84
N VAL A 144 -0.32 10.84 11.77
CA VAL A 144 1.00 11.08 12.35
C VAL A 144 2.06 10.99 11.26
N GLY A 145 2.88 12.02 11.10
CA GLY A 145 3.86 12.12 10.05
C GLY A 145 3.24 12.28 8.65
N GLY A 146 2.08 12.97 8.55
CA GLY A 146 1.31 13.13 7.31
C GLY A 146 2.17 13.53 6.12
N GLY A 147 2.02 12.79 5.01
CA GLY A 147 2.78 12.99 3.79
C GLY A 147 2.35 14.23 3.01
N LEU A 148 3.25 14.76 2.18
CA LEU A 148 2.94 15.84 1.24
C LEU A 148 1.93 15.39 0.16
N GLY A 149 1.92 14.11 -0.19
CA GLY A 149 1.03 13.56 -1.23
C GLY A 149 -0.28 12.99 -0.68
N GLY A 150 -0.19 12.19 0.35
CA GLY A 150 -1.33 11.48 0.92
C GLY A 150 -0.92 10.42 1.92
N SER A 151 -1.90 9.64 2.42
CA SER A 151 -1.62 8.52 3.29
C SER A 151 -2.50 7.30 3.01
N VAL A 152 -1.93 6.11 3.25
CA VAL A 152 -2.61 4.82 3.17
C VAL A 152 -2.76 4.27 4.59
N LYS A 153 -3.99 4.10 5.03
CA LYS A 153 -4.32 3.51 6.33
C LYS A 153 -4.77 2.08 6.10
N MET A 154 -4.17 1.17 6.84
CA MET A 154 -4.56 -0.24 6.83
C MET A 154 -4.81 -0.70 8.25
N SER A 155 -5.83 -1.52 8.42
CA SER A 155 -6.10 -2.16 9.71
C SER A 155 -6.44 -3.63 9.55
N THR A 156 -6.08 -4.37 10.59
CA THR A 156 -6.41 -5.78 10.75
C THR A 156 -7.16 -5.94 12.08
N HIS A 157 -8.05 -6.92 12.15
CA HIS A 157 -8.78 -7.22 13.37
C HIS A 157 -9.23 -8.68 13.40
N ALA A 158 -9.34 -9.24 14.58
CA ALA A 158 -9.94 -10.56 14.73
C ALA A 158 -11.45 -10.51 14.46
N LEU A 159 -11.98 -11.56 13.85
CA LEU A 159 -13.42 -11.68 13.64
C LEU A 159 -14.14 -11.79 15.00
N LYS A 160 -15.20 -10.99 15.17
CA LYS A 160 -16.13 -11.16 16.29
C LYS A 160 -17.03 -12.38 16.04
N GLN A 161 -16.50 -13.56 16.29
CA GLN A 161 -17.20 -14.84 16.11
C GLN A 161 -17.03 -15.66 17.39
N GLU A 162 -18.13 -16.19 17.92
CA GLU A 162 -18.07 -17.15 19.01
C GLU A 162 -17.66 -18.54 18.50
N GLY A 163 -16.80 -19.22 19.25
CA GLY A 163 -16.29 -20.53 18.92
C GLY A 163 -15.07 -20.50 18.01
N PHE A 164 -14.74 -21.66 17.45
CA PHE A 164 -13.62 -21.87 16.57
C PHE A 164 -14.03 -21.71 15.10
N GLY A 165 -13.17 -21.08 14.31
CA GLY A 165 -13.31 -20.94 12.87
C GLY A 165 -12.00 -21.27 12.15
N LEU A 166 -12.10 -21.90 11.00
CA LEU A 166 -10.97 -22.20 10.12
C LEU A 166 -11.35 -21.79 8.69
N GLN A 167 -10.41 -21.20 7.99
CA GLN A 167 -10.47 -20.96 6.56
C GLN A 167 -9.13 -21.35 5.94
N TYR A 168 -9.16 -22.17 4.92
CA TYR A 168 -7.99 -22.53 4.12
C TYR A 168 -8.27 -22.20 2.66
N VAL A 169 -7.29 -21.62 1.97
CA VAL A 169 -7.37 -21.35 0.53
C VAL A 169 -6.06 -21.79 -0.12
N GLN A 170 -6.18 -22.61 -1.17
CA GLN A 170 -5.10 -23.04 -2.03
C GLN A 170 -5.23 -22.38 -3.39
N GLY A 171 -4.15 -21.76 -3.88
CA GLY A 171 -4.02 -21.20 -5.21
C GLY A 171 -2.93 -21.89 -6.01
N ILE A 172 -3.18 -22.09 -7.29
CA ILE A 172 -2.20 -22.50 -8.29
C ILE A 172 -2.35 -21.60 -9.53
N GLY A 173 -1.24 -21.26 -10.17
CA GLY A 173 -1.30 -20.35 -11.30
C GLY A 173 -0.19 -20.57 -12.34
N SER A 174 -0.25 -19.78 -13.39
CA SER A 174 0.78 -19.68 -14.41
C SER A 174 2.15 -19.44 -13.78
N PHE A 175 3.21 -19.77 -14.51
CA PHE A 175 4.61 -19.60 -14.08
C PHE A 175 4.96 -20.44 -12.85
N LYS A 176 4.27 -21.61 -12.68
CA LYS A 176 4.41 -22.52 -11.54
C LYS A 176 4.20 -21.83 -10.20
N THR A 177 3.22 -20.90 -10.16
CA THR A 177 2.86 -20.17 -8.95
C THR A 177 2.05 -21.05 -8.01
N PHE A 178 2.35 -20.94 -6.72
CA PHE A 178 1.70 -21.66 -5.64
C PHE A 178 1.45 -20.69 -4.48
N ASP A 179 0.19 -20.52 -4.12
CA ASP A 179 -0.26 -19.61 -3.07
C ASP A 179 -1.08 -20.36 -2.03
N GLU A 180 -0.81 -20.16 -0.76
CA GLU A 180 -1.56 -20.74 0.35
C GLU A 180 -1.98 -19.68 1.35
N PHE A 181 -3.18 -19.83 1.88
CA PHE A 181 -3.68 -19.01 2.99
C PHE A 181 -4.36 -19.90 4.03
N LEU A 182 -4.00 -19.67 5.29
CA LEU A 182 -4.65 -20.26 6.45
C LEU A 182 -5.11 -19.17 7.39
N ARG A 183 -6.35 -19.25 7.87
CA ARG A 183 -6.88 -18.44 8.95
C ARG A 183 -7.52 -19.32 10.01
N LEU A 184 -7.05 -19.16 11.25
CA LEU A 184 -7.63 -19.76 12.43
C LEU A 184 -8.21 -18.63 13.29
N ASN A 185 -9.45 -18.78 13.74
CA ASN A 185 -10.09 -17.84 14.64
C ASN A 185 -10.63 -18.55 15.85
N TYR A 186 -10.57 -17.89 16.98
CA TYR A 186 -11.29 -18.30 18.18
C TYR A 186 -11.85 -17.07 18.87
N GLY A 187 -13.09 -17.14 19.31
CA GLY A 187 -13.72 -16.05 20.02
C GLY A 187 -14.68 -16.52 21.09
N ASN A 188 -14.75 -15.74 22.16
CA ASN A 188 -15.78 -15.83 23.19
C ASN A 188 -16.18 -14.41 23.64
N LYS A 189 -16.91 -14.27 24.73
CA LYS A 189 -17.38 -12.97 25.27
C LYS A 189 -16.23 -11.95 25.52
N HIS A 190 -15.05 -12.42 25.87
CA HIS A 190 -13.91 -11.58 26.29
C HIS A 190 -12.72 -11.68 25.33
N TRP A 191 -12.44 -12.86 24.81
CA TRP A 191 -11.27 -13.11 23.99
C TRP A 191 -11.62 -13.23 22.52
N GLN A 192 -10.78 -12.66 21.68
CA GLN A 192 -10.81 -12.83 20.23
C GLN A 192 -9.38 -13.08 19.75
N LEU A 193 -9.17 -14.21 19.10
CA LEU A 193 -7.87 -14.62 18.57
C LEU A 193 -8.00 -14.84 17.07
N SER A 194 -6.99 -14.44 16.31
CA SER A 194 -6.87 -14.72 14.87
C SER A 194 -5.43 -14.99 14.53
N THR A 195 -5.17 -16.13 13.90
CA THR A 195 -3.88 -16.47 13.29
C THR A 195 -4.07 -16.54 11.81
N ARG A 196 -3.25 -15.83 11.04
CA ARG A 196 -3.27 -15.85 9.57
C ARG A 196 -1.88 -16.17 9.06
N ALA A 197 -1.81 -17.04 8.05
CA ALA A 197 -0.58 -17.34 7.33
C ALA A 197 -0.81 -17.21 5.83
N VAL A 198 0.15 -16.65 5.12
CA VAL A 198 0.23 -16.66 3.65
C VAL A 198 1.60 -17.17 3.26
N LEU A 199 1.62 -18.13 2.34
CA LEU A 199 2.82 -18.56 1.62
C LEU A 199 2.57 -18.32 0.14
N SER A 200 3.50 -17.66 -0.54
CA SER A 200 3.45 -17.44 -1.98
C SER A 200 4.82 -17.74 -2.58
N THR A 201 4.88 -18.60 -3.59
CA THR A 201 6.14 -18.96 -4.25
C THR A 201 5.95 -19.17 -5.74
N SER A 202 6.93 -18.78 -6.52
CA SER A 202 6.96 -19.00 -7.98
C SER A 202 8.38 -18.88 -8.51
N PRO A 203 8.80 -19.68 -9.50
CA PRO A 203 9.93 -19.36 -10.37
C PRO A 203 9.70 -18.08 -11.20
N ASN A 204 8.44 -17.74 -11.47
CA ASN A 204 8.01 -16.54 -12.19
C ASN A 204 8.67 -16.38 -13.57
N GLU A 205 8.90 -17.51 -14.25
CA GLU A 205 9.46 -17.57 -15.60
C GLU A 205 8.34 -17.38 -16.63
N TYR A 206 8.27 -16.22 -17.24
CA TYR A 206 7.30 -15.93 -18.31
C TYR A 206 7.99 -15.45 -19.58
N LYS A 207 7.29 -15.62 -20.70
CA LYS A 207 7.72 -15.11 -22.01
C LYS A 207 7.37 -13.64 -22.16
N TYR A 208 8.27 -12.89 -22.75
CA TYR A 208 8.03 -11.50 -23.16
C TYR A 208 8.74 -11.20 -24.48
N ARG A 209 8.27 -10.20 -25.20
CA ARG A 209 8.94 -9.68 -26.39
C ARG A 209 9.95 -8.63 -25.98
N ASN A 210 11.23 -8.83 -26.34
CA ASN A 210 12.29 -7.89 -25.99
C ASN A 210 12.38 -6.77 -27.05
N HIS A 211 11.81 -5.62 -26.74
CA HIS A 211 11.84 -4.44 -27.62
C HIS A 211 13.18 -3.67 -27.59
N ASP A 212 14.08 -4.01 -26.67
CA ASP A 212 15.41 -3.39 -26.57
C ASP A 212 16.45 -4.13 -27.42
N LYS A 213 16.09 -5.27 -28.02
CA LYS A 213 16.95 -6.11 -28.85
C LYS A 213 16.30 -6.36 -30.21
N LYS A 214 17.07 -6.24 -31.30
CA LYS A 214 16.65 -6.65 -32.63
C LYS A 214 17.52 -7.76 -33.17
N GLU A 215 16.92 -8.78 -33.72
CA GLU A 215 17.58 -9.88 -34.39
C GLU A 215 17.30 -9.81 -35.90
N ASN A 216 18.32 -10.13 -36.72
CA ASN A 216 18.21 -10.12 -38.17
C ASN A 216 17.54 -11.39 -38.69
N ILE A 217 16.71 -11.24 -39.71
CA ILE A 217 16.18 -12.32 -40.53
C ILE A 217 17.08 -12.41 -41.76
N TYR A 218 17.64 -13.59 -42.02
CA TYR A 218 18.50 -13.86 -43.14
C TYR A 218 17.75 -14.70 -44.17
N ASP A 219 18.04 -14.45 -45.49
CA ASP A 219 17.62 -15.31 -46.58
C ASP A 219 18.58 -16.51 -46.72
N GLU A 220 18.34 -17.34 -47.75
CA GLU A 220 19.18 -18.52 -48.04
C GLU A 220 20.61 -18.13 -48.40
N ASP A 221 20.82 -16.92 -48.89
CA ASP A 221 22.12 -16.37 -49.27
C ASP A 221 22.80 -15.56 -48.14
N MET A 222 22.27 -15.66 -46.91
CA MET A 222 22.76 -14.95 -45.70
C MET A 222 22.66 -13.43 -45.81
N ASN A 223 21.81 -12.86 -46.67
CA ASN A 223 21.53 -11.44 -46.71
C ASN A 223 20.45 -11.10 -45.69
N ILE A 224 20.56 -9.94 -45.02
CA ILE A 224 19.56 -9.45 -44.07
C ILE A 224 18.33 -8.99 -44.86
N VAL A 225 17.21 -9.73 -44.74
CA VAL A 225 15.93 -9.41 -45.38
C VAL A 225 14.93 -8.74 -44.44
N GLY A 226 15.22 -8.71 -43.14
CA GLY A 226 14.37 -8.07 -42.16
C GLY A 226 14.95 -8.10 -40.74
N GLN A 227 14.20 -7.51 -39.81
CA GLN A 227 14.52 -7.57 -38.38
C GLN A 227 13.25 -7.84 -37.58
N TYR A 228 13.40 -8.51 -36.47
CA TYR A 228 12.30 -8.78 -35.52
C TYR A 228 12.74 -8.57 -34.06
N TYR A 229 11.78 -8.40 -33.17
CA TYR A 229 12.00 -8.38 -31.73
C TYR A 229 11.87 -9.81 -31.19
N PRO A 230 12.92 -10.40 -30.60
CA PRO A 230 12.88 -11.78 -30.12
C PRO A 230 11.94 -11.95 -28.93
N ILE A 231 11.40 -13.17 -28.79
CA ILE A 231 10.70 -13.60 -27.60
C ILE A 231 11.72 -14.26 -26.67
N GLU A 232 11.85 -13.68 -25.49
CA GLU A 232 12.76 -14.15 -24.45
C GLU A 232 11.99 -14.61 -23.20
N TYR A 233 12.70 -15.25 -22.28
CA TYR A 233 12.15 -15.64 -20.99
C TYR A 233 12.70 -14.75 -19.89
N ASN A 234 11.85 -14.39 -18.93
CA ASN A 234 12.30 -13.83 -17.68
C ASN A 234 12.91 -14.94 -16.83
N HIS A 235 14.24 -15.01 -16.76
CA HIS A 235 14.98 -16.02 -16.00
C HIS A 235 15.29 -15.60 -14.55
N SER A 236 14.99 -14.38 -14.20
CA SER A 236 15.27 -13.83 -12.86
C SER A 236 14.03 -13.13 -12.34
N GLY A 237 13.37 -13.74 -11.44
CA GLY A 237 12.11 -13.23 -10.89
C GLY A 237 11.50 -14.17 -9.88
N SER A 238 12.23 -15.25 -9.51
CA SER A 238 11.75 -16.22 -8.54
C SER A 238 11.53 -15.57 -7.16
N PHE A 239 10.52 -16.03 -6.45
CA PHE A 239 10.25 -15.53 -5.11
C PHE A 239 9.67 -16.61 -4.19
N CYS A 240 9.87 -16.39 -2.90
CA CYS A 240 9.23 -17.14 -1.82
C CYS A 240 8.97 -16.18 -0.65
N ASP A 241 7.68 -15.88 -0.43
CA ASP A 241 7.21 -14.95 0.59
C ASP A 241 6.35 -15.67 1.62
N LEU A 242 6.72 -15.57 2.89
CA LEU A 242 5.96 -16.10 4.03
C LEU A 242 5.52 -14.96 4.92
N HIS A 243 4.23 -14.87 5.20
CA HIS A 243 3.67 -13.93 6.17
C HIS A 243 2.93 -14.69 7.26
N LEU A 244 3.13 -14.27 8.51
CA LEU A 244 2.41 -14.77 9.67
C LEU A 244 1.87 -13.58 10.46
N LEU A 245 0.57 -13.55 10.72
CA LEU A 245 -0.10 -12.54 11.53
C LEU A 245 -0.82 -13.20 12.69
N GLN A 246 -0.47 -12.81 13.91
CA GLN A 246 -1.15 -13.21 15.13
C GLN A 246 -1.83 -12.00 15.75
N GLU A 247 -3.10 -12.14 16.08
CA GLU A 247 -3.90 -11.12 16.74
C GLU A 247 -4.58 -11.72 17.97
N VAL A 248 -4.52 -11.00 19.07
CA VAL A 248 -5.15 -11.35 20.33
C VAL A 248 -5.81 -10.10 20.89
N TYR A 249 -7.10 -10.16 21.18
CA TYR A 249 -7.84 -9.09 21.82
C TYR A 249 -8.55 -9.60 23.06
N TYR A 250 -8.56 -8.76 24.09
CA TYR A 250 -9.28 -8.99 25.33
C TYR A 250 -10.19 -7.80 25.63
N ASP A 251 -11.49 -8.05 25.62
CA ASP A 251 -12.52 -7.06 25.96
C ASP A 251 -12.86 -7.19 27.46
N THR A 252 -12.55 -6.13 28.23
CA THR A 252 -12.83 -6.11 29.67
C THR A 252 -14.31 -5.83 29.95
N ARG A 253 -14.78 -6.15 31.17
CA ARG A 253 -16.15 -5.83 31.60
C ARG A 253 -16.41 -4.31 31.71
N HIS A 254 -15.38 -3.49 31.79
CA HIS A 254 -15.47 -2.04 31.97
C HIS A 254 -15.40 -1.23 30.66
N GLY A 255 -15.41 -1.89 29.50
CA GLY A 255 -15.37 -1.24 28.18
C GLY A 255 -13.96 -0.91 27.69
N ASP A 256 -12.93 -1.51 28.28
CA ASP A 256 -11.56 -1.47 27.76
C ASP A 256 -11.33 -2.62 26.80
N ARG A 257 -10.53 -2.36 25.77
CA ARG A 257 -10.02 -3.38 24.87
C ARG A 257 -8.50 -3.36 24.87
N LEU A 258 -7.91 -4.50 25.22
CA LEU A 258 -6.48 -4.74 25.08
C LEU A 258 -6.23 -5.52 23.80
N GLY A 259 -5.20 -5.15 23.04
CA GLY A 259 -4.85 -5.81 21.79
C GLY A 259 -3.37 -6.08 21.69
N LEU A 260 -3.02 -7.26 21.14
CA LEU A 260 -1.69 -7.62 20.70
C LEU A 260 -1.78 -8.03 19.23
N ASN A 261 -1.03 -7.34 18.36
CA ASN A 261 -0.90 -7.69 16.95
C ASN A 261 0.58 -7.94 16.65
N ALA A 262 0.91 -9.08 16.08
CA ALA A 262 2.27 -9.45 15.70
C ALA A 262 2.28 -9.96 14.27
N TRP A 263 3.04 -9.30 13.40
CA TRP A 263 3.17 -9.64 11.99
C TRP A 263 4.63 -9.93 11.65
N TYR A 264 4.91 -11.15 11.21
CA TYR A 264 6.21 -11.58 10.71
C TYR A 264 6.16 -11.78 9.21
N LEU A 265 7.19 -11.30 8.52
CA LEU A 265 7.45 -11.45 7.09
C LEU A 265 8.82 -12.06 6.89
N ASN A 266 8.93 -13.05 6.01
CA ASN A 266 10.20 -13.56 5.47
C ASN A 266 10.07 -13.65 3.95
N SER A 267 10.90 -12.90 3.24
CA SER A 267 10.89 -12.79 1.78
C SER A 267 12.27 -13.10 1.21
N ASN A 268 12.30 -13.90 0.16
CA ASN A 268 13.48 -14.18 -0.65
C ASN A 268 13.10 -14.03 -2.12
N ARG A 269 13.66 -13.04 -2.81
CA ARG A 269 13.27 -12.63 -4.16
C ARG A 269 14.48 -12.45 -5.05
N GLU A 270 14.40 -12.96 -6.26
CA GLU A 270 15.25 -12.53 -7.35
C GLU A 270 14.65 -11.24 -7.95
N LEU A 271 15.50 -10.26 -8.23
CA LEU A 271 15.08 -9.02 -8.87
C LEU A 271 15.35 -9.12 -10.35
N GLN A 272 14.35 -8.76 -11.14
CA GLN A 272 14.46 -8.79 -12.60
C GLN A 272 15.61 -7.91 -13.08
N MET A 273 16.34 -8.41 -14.06
CA MET A 273 17.30 -7.63 -14.82
C MET A 273 16.60 -6.78 -15.86
N LEU A 274 17.27 -5.72 -16.31
CA LEU A 274 16.80 -4.93 -17.44
C LEU A 274 16.85 -5.78 -18.73
N THR A 275 15.91 -5.60 -19.61
CA THR A 275 15.87 -6.28 -20.92
C THR A 275 17.12 -6.03 -21.78
N THR A 276 17.81 -4.90 -21.56
CA THR A 276 19.08 -4.57 -22.16
C THR A 276 20.24 -5.45 -21.68
N ASP A 277 20.13 -6.05 -20.50
CA ASP A 277 21.19 -6.86 -19.89
C ASP A 277 21.05 -8.36 -20.22
N TYR A 278 19.87 -8.79 -20.72
CA TYR A 278 19.64 -10.12 -21.25
C TYR A 278 20.24 -10.25 -22.66
N GLY A 279 21.35 -10.78 -22.83
CA GLY A 279 21.97 -10.96 -24.15
C GLY A 279 23.48 -11.05 -24.09
N ASN A 280 24.03 -10.76 -22.93
CA ASN A 280 25.37 -11.18 -22.60
C ASN A 280 25.23 -12.59 -21.96
N GLU A 281 25.89 -13.59 -22.51
CA GLU A 281 25.93 -14.99 -22.04
C GLU A 281 26.56 -15.14 -20.63
N MET A 282 26.45 -14.11 -19.80
CA MET A 282 27.04 -14.09 -18.46
C MET A 282 25.97 -14.40 -17.42
N ASP A 283 26.23 -15.42 -16.63
CA ASP A 283 25.39 -15.72 -15.47
C ASP A 283 25.42 -14.59 -14.44
N PHE A 284 24.28 -14.34 -13.82
CA PHE A 284 24.14 -13.38 -12.73
C PHE A 284 23.21 -13.91 -11.63
N ASP A 285 23.35 -13.41 -10.42
CA ASP A 285 22.39 -13.59 -9.31
C ASP A 285 22.08 -12.20 -8.73
N ASN A 286 20.82 -11.78 -8.81
CA ASN A 286 20.33 -10.49 -8.34
C ASN A 286 19.24 -10.74 -7.31
N ARG A 287 19.59 -10.76 -6.03
CA ARG A 287 18.74 -11.30 -4.97
C ARG A 287 18.56 -10.35 -3.79
N GLN A 288 17.30 -10.17 -3.39
CA GLN A 288 16.94 -9.48 -2.15
C GLN A 288 16.31 -10.45 -1.16
N ARG A 289 16.76 -10.39 0.09
CA ARG A 289 16.18 -11.12 1.23
C ARG A 289 15.78 -10.13 2.30
N GLU A 290 14.58 -10.31 2.84
CA GLU A 290 14.04 -9.46 3.89
C GLU A 290 13.38 -10.30 4.98
N GLN A 291 13.65 -9.94 6.23
CA GLN A 291 12.94 -10.46 7.40
C GLN A 291 12.45 -9.26 8.20
N THR A 292 11.14 -9.16 8.37
CA THR A 292 10.53 -8.06 9.11
C THR A 292 9.58 -8.61 10.18
N PHE A 293 9.73 -8.14 11.41
CA PHE A 293 8.79 -8.34 12.50
C PHE A 293 8.17 -7.00 12.89
N ARG A 294 6.85 -6.97 13.03
CA ARG A 294 6.09 -5.82 13.52
C ARG A 294 5.20 -6.27 14.67
N GLY A 295 5.34 -5.62 15.82
CA GLY A 295 4.52 -5.89 16.99
C GLY A 295 3.84 -4.63 17.51
N ILE A 296 2.57 -4.71 17.88
CA ILE A 296 1.78 -3.61 18.45
C ILE A 296 1.03 -4.13 19.66
N LEU A 297 1.20 -3.43 20.78
CA LEU A 297 0.34 -3.50 21.94
C LEU A 297 -0.61 -2.31 21.92
N SER A 298 -1.89 -2.51 22.10
CA SER A 298 -2.90 -1.47 22.11
C SER A 298 -3.79 -1.57 23.34
N TRP A 299 -4.17 -0.41 23.86
CA TRP A 299 -5.20 -0.24 24.87
C TRP A 299 -6.18 0.81 24.38
N GLU A 300 -7.44 0.43 24.27
CA GLU A 300 -8.54 1.32 23.92
C GLU A 300 -9.53 1.40 25.08
N HIS A 301 -9.87 2.62 25.46
CA HIS A 301 -10.89 2.91 26.46
C HIS A 301 -11.97 3.78 25.83
N THR A 302 -13.21 3.34 25.90
CA THR A 302 -14.36 4.04 25.28
C THR A 302 -15.41 4.33 26.33
N ARG A 303 -15.84 5.59 26.39
CA ARG A 303 -16.97 6.09 27.18
C ARG A 303 -17.98 6.77 26.28
N SER A 304 -19.09 7.20 26.83
CA SER A 304 -20.17 7.84 26.06
C SER A 304 -19.74 9.06 25.26
N ASN A 305 -18.82 9.87 25.79
CA ASN A 305 -18.41 11.15 25.22
C ASN A 305 -16.90 11.28 24.96
N TRP A 306 -16.10 10.25 25.23
CA TRP A 306 -14.69 10.27 24.90
C TRP A 306 -14.15 8.86 24.62
N LYS A 307 -13.14 8.80 23.78
CA LYS A 307 -12.36 7.60 23.47
C LYS A 307 -10.88 7.91 23.59
N LEU A 308 -10.13 7.02 24.24
CA LEU A 308 -8.68 7.07 24.35
C LEU A 308 -8.10 5.80 23.74
N SER A 309 -7.03 5.94 22.98
CA SER A 309 -6.29 4.83 22.38
C SER A 309 -4.81 5.03 22.60
N THR A 310 -4.16 4.09 23.26
CA THR A 310 -2.71 4.10 23.50
C THR A 310 -2.10 2.88 22.82
N ARG A 311 -1.01 3.09 22.09
CA ARG A 311 -0.28 2.02 21.39
C ARG A 311 1.20 2.11 21.70
N ALA A 312 1.82 0.94 21.83
CA ALA A 312 3.26 0.77 21.86
C ALA A 312 3.64 -0.28 20.83
N GLY A 313 4.71 -0.06 20.08
CA GLY A 313 5.07 -1.00 19.01
C GLY A 313 6.57 -1.11 18.81
N TYR A 314 6.94 -2.17 18.10
CA TYR A 314 8.32 -2.45 17.71
C TYR A 314 8.36 -3.01 16.30
N ILE A 315 9.30 -2.48 15.50
CA ILE A 315 9.59 -2.98 14.15
C ILE A 315 11.07 -3.39 14.12
N HIS A 316 11.32 -4.60 13.64
CA HIS A 316 12.65 -5.11 13.34
C HIS A 316 12.68 -5.50 11.88
N THR A 317 13.55 -4.90 11.08
CA THR A 317 13.76 -5.26 9.66
C THR A 317 15.23 -5.54 9.42
N TRP A 318 15.53 -6.75 8.95
CA TRP A 318 16.80 -7.12 8.38
C TRP A 318 16.63 -7.29 6.88
N MET A 319 17.51 -6.64 6.09
CA MET A 319 17.48 -6.72 4.64
C MET A 319 18.88 -6.97 4.10
N ALA A 320 18.99 -7.86 3.13
CA ALA A 320 20.19 -8.20 2.40
C ALA A 320 19.93 -8.08 0.91
N TYR A 321 20.82 -7.38 0.21
CA TYR A 321 20.82 -7.31 -1.24
C TYR A 321 22.18 -7.78 -1.74
N ASP A 322 22.18 -8.78 -2.61
CA ASP A 322 23.34 -9.36 -3.27
C ASP A 322 23.15 -9.27 -4.79
N TYR A 323 24.08 -8.61 -5.47
CA TYR A 323 24.20 -8.67 -6.92
C TYR A 323 25.54 -9.26 -7.28
N MET A 324 25.52 -10.41 -7.94
CA MET A 324 26.68 -11.13 -8.42
C MET A 324 26.62 -11.25 -9.93
N ARG A 325 27.81 -11.27 -10.56
CA ARG A 325 27.95 -11.44 -12.01
C ARG A 325 29.10 -12.40 -12.28
N ASP A 326 28.97 -13.25 -13.30
CA ASP A 326 30.08 -14.03 -13.81
C ASP A 326 31.14 -13.08 -14.41
N VAL A 327 32.37 -13.20 -13.93
CA VAL A 327 33.52 -12.43 -14.41
C VAL A 327 34.41 -13.28 -15.33
N GLY A 328 33.93 -14.42 -15.74
CA GLY A 328 34.56 -15.37 -16.65
C GLY A 328 34.77 -16.75 -16.03
N ASN A 329 34.62 -17.79 -16.85
CA ASN A 329 34.79 -19.21 -16.49
C ASN A 329 33.89 -19.69 -15.34
N GLY A 330 32.67 -19.14 -15.18
CA GLY A 330 31.75 -19.52 -14.11
C GLY A 330 32.13 -18.94 -12.72
N ASN A 331 33.06 -17.97 -12.67
CA ASN A 331 33.47 -17.32 -11.43
C ASN A 331 32.51 -16.17 -11.10
N MET A 332 31.61 -16.35 -10.13
CA MET A 332 30.69 -15.34 -9.66
C MET A 332 31.36 -14.34 -8.73
N ALA A 333 31.41 -13.06 -9.12
CA ALA A 333 31.91 -11.96 -8.29
C ALA A 333 30.75 -11.10 -7.77
N HIS A 334 30.85 -10.69 -6.50
CA HIS A 334 29.92 -9.72 -5.91
C HIS A 334 30.18 -8.34 -6.50
N MET A 335 29.20 -7.81 -7.25
CA MET A 335 29.19 -6.43 -7.71
C MET A 335 28.62 -5.50 -6.62
N THR A 336 27.60 -5.97 -5.89
CA THR A 336 27.02 -5.28 -4.73
C THR A 336 26.70 -6.27 -3.63
N ARG A 337 27.00 -5.92 -2.39
CA ARG A 337 26.69 -6.73 -1.20
C ARG A 337 26.23 -5.86 -0.06
N SER A 338 24.96 -5.44 -0.10
CA SER A 338 24.38 -4.54 0.88
C SER A 338 23.66 -5.29 2.01
N ARG A 339 23.80 -4.76 3.23
CA ARG A 339 23.13 -5.29 4.43
C ARG A 339 22.60 -4.12 5.23
N SER A 340 21.33 -4.18 5.61
CA SER A 340 20.73 -3.19 6.49
C SER A 340 19.98 -3.82 7.64
N LEU A 341 20.00 -3.14 8.76
CA LEU A 341 19.28 -3.48 9.99
C LEU A 341 18.57 -2.23 10.50
N VAL A 342 17.26 -2.32 10.61
CA VAL A 342 16.40 -1.24 11.11
C VAL A 342 15.65 -1.75 12.34
N ASN A 343 15.76 -1.03 13.45
CA ASN A 343 14.93 -1.23 14.63
C ASN A 343 14.19 0.07 14.93
N THR A 344 12.88 -0.01 15.12
CA THR A 344 12.04 1.13 15.47
C THR A 344 11.21 0.82 16.70
N ILE A 345 11.30 1.66 17.71
CA ILE A 345 10.39 1.67 18.85
C ILE A 345 9.36 2.77 18.60
N TYR A 346 8.10 2.47 18.87
CA TYR A 346 6.97 3.33 18.60
C TYR A 346 6.08 3.46 19.83
N ALA A 347 5.61 4.66 20.12
CA ALA A 347 4.58 4.92 21.11
C ALA A 347 3.61 5.99 20.59
N GLN A 348 2.32 5.81 20.81
CA GLN A 348 1.29 6.77 20.42
C GLN A 348 0.16 6.79 21.43
N ASN A 349 -0.36 8.00 21.69
CA ASN A 349 -1.61 8.23 22.41
C ASN A 349 -2.53 9.11 21.55
N GLU A 350 -3.77 8.68 21.39
CA GLU A 350 -4.83 9.40 20.67
C GLU A 350 -6.05 9.53 21.55
N GLY A 351 -6.66 10.70 21.54
CA GLY A 351 -7.91 10.95 22.26
C GLY A 351 -8.94 11.67 21.41
N GLU A 352 -10.21 11.36 21.68
CA GLU A 352 -11.39 11.98 21.09
C GLU A 352 -12.36 12.37 22.20
N TYR A 353 -12.84 13.61 22.18
CA TYR A 353 -13.71 14.18 23.20
C TYR A 353 -14.89 14.87 22.53
N HIS A 354 -16.10 14.43 22.83
CA HIS A 354 -17.34 15.00 22.31
C HIS A 354 -17.97 15.92 23.34
N LEU A 355 -18.23 17.18 22.98
CA LEU A 355 -18.83 18.18 23.85
C LEU A 355 -20.15 18.69 23.26
N ALA A 356 -21.23 18.60 24.02
CA ALA A 356 -22.57 19.12 23.70
C ALA A 356 -23.10 18.71 22.30
N GLY A 357 -22.62 17.58 21.74
CA GLY A 357 -23.01 17.04 20.44
C GLY A 357 -22.66 17.91 19.22
N LYS A 358 -22.01 19.08 19.42
CA LYS A 358 -21.62 20.03 18.37
C LYS A 358 -20.12 20.19 18.20
N TRP A 359 -19.35 19.86 19.22
CA TRP A 359 -17.89 19.96 19.22
C TRP A 359 -17.25 18.59 19.40
N MET A 360 -16.16 18.38 18.70
CA MET A 360 -15.26 17.26 18.93
C MET A 360 -13.81 17.78 18.94
N PHE A 361 -13.10 17.46 19.99
CA PHE A 361 -11.68 17.73 20.12
C PHE A 361 -10.91 16.42 19.98
N THR A 362 -9.82 16.45 19.23
CA THR A 362 -8.92 15.29 19.15
C THR A 362 -7.49 15.70 19.42
N HIS A 363 -6.72 14.80 19.98
CA HIS A 363 -5.28 14.91 20.03
C HIS A 363 -4.63 13.61 19.56
N SER A 364 -3.40 13.72 19.06
CA SER A 364 -2.51 12.60 18.80
C SER A 364 -1.09 13.01 19.13
N ILE A 365 -0.41 12.20 19.94
CA ILE A 365 1.00 12.36 20.29
C ILE A 365 1.69 11.05 19.95
N ALA A 366 2.72 11.10 19.12
CA ALA A 366 3.47 9.93 18.73
C ALA A 366 4.98 10.15 18.81
N ALA A 367 5.69 9.09 19.16
CA ALA A 367 7.15 9.05 19.19
C ALA A 367 7.65 7.81 18.45
N HIS A 368 8.66 7.99 17.62
CA HIS A 368 9.41 6.91 16.98
C HIS A 368 10.89 7.07 17.30
N GLN A 369 11.54 6.01 17.76
CA GLN A 369 12.99 5.95 17.91
C GLN A 369 13.52 4.92 16.91
N HIS A 370 14.26 5.39 15.93
CA HIS A 370 14.89 4.58 14.91
C HIS A 370 16.37 4.32 15.25
N PHE A 371 16.80 3.08 15.05
CA PHE A 371 18.19 2.66 15.05
C PHE A 371 18.47 1.98 13.72
N VAL A 372 19.34 2.57 12.91
CA VAL A 372 19.57 2.13 11.53
C VAL A 372 21.04 1.88 11.30
N LYS A 373 21.37 0.68 10.84
CA LYS A 373 22.70 0.31 10.37
C LYS A 373 22.61 -0.14 8.91
N SER A 374 23.28 0.58 8.01
CA SER A 374 23.37 0.25 6.59
C SER A 374 24.84 0.09 6.20
N GLN A 375 25.18 -0.96 5.45
CA GLN A 375 26.55 -1.29 5.08
C GLN A 375 26.58 -1.86 3.67
N ASP A 376 27.54 -1.40 2.85
CA ASP A 376 27.95 -2.09 1.63
C ASP A 376 29.29 -2.79 1.90
N LYS A 377 29.31 -4.11 1.74
CA LYS A 377 30.49 -4.94 2.04
C LYS A 377 31.49 -5.04 0.89
N ASN A 378 31.17 -4.53 -0.28
CA ASN A 378 32.00 -4.62 -1.47
C ASN A 378 32.83 -3.37 -1.74
N ILE A 379 32.47 -2.22 -1.16
CA ILE A 379 33.20 -0.99 -1.35
C ILE A 379 34.43 -1.01 -0.41
N ILE A 380 35.64 -1.06 -0.99
CA ILE A 380 36.90 -0.92 -0.28
C ILE A 380 37.24 0.56 -0.20
N GLN A 381 37.51 1.08 0.98
CA GLN A 381 38.01 2.45 1.11
C GLN A 381 39.37 2.59 0.43
N GLN A 382 39.60 3.70 -0.29
CA GLN A 382 40.81 3.96 -1.07
C GLN A 382 42.09 4.04 -0.23
N ASP A 383 41.99 4.13 1.09
CA ASP A 383 43.12 4.27 2.02
C ASP A 383 43.74 2.94 2.47
N GLY A 384 43.40 1.82 1.81
CA GLY A 384 43.91 0.49 2.20
C GLY A 384 43.33 -0.05 3.53
N GLY A 385 42.44 0.66 4.18
CA GLY A 385 41.67 0.21 5.33
C GLY A 385 40.56 -0.75 4.93
N LYS A 386 40.41 -1.89 5.58
CA LYS A 386 39.26 -2.81 5.45
C LYS A 386 37.99 -2.20 6.07
N GLY A 387 37.67 -0.95 5.70
CA GLY A 387 36.51 -0.24 6.21
C GLY A 387 35.25 -0.65 5.48
N ILE A 388 34.19 -0.98 6.23
CA ILE A 388 32.85 -1.19 5.69
C ILE A 388 32.26 0.19 5.40
N VAL A 389 31.93 0.48 4.13
CA VAL A 389 31.25 1.71 3.75
C VAL A 389 29.78 1.61 4.16
N GLY A 390 29.30 2.61 4.87
CA GLY A 390 27.92 2.65 5.35
C GLY A 390 27.72 3.63 6.50
N TYR A 391 26.56 3.57 7.14
CA TYR A 391 26.25 4.41 8.29
C TYR A 391 25.59 3.61 9.42
N ASN A 392 25.75 4.12 10.65
CA ASN A 392 25.04 3.65 11.84
C ASN A 392 24.50 4.88 12.55
N LYS A 393 23.18 5.09 12.51
CA LYS A 393 22.51 6.30 13.00
C LYS A 393 21.28 5.96 13.83
N ALA A 394 21.09 6.74 14.88
CA ALA A 394 19.84 6.78 15.63
C ALA A 394 19.13 8.12 15.38
N ARG A 395 17.81 8.07 15.22
CA ARG A 395 16.97 9.26 15.04
C ARG A 395 15.67 9.12 15.82
N ILE A 396 15.38 10.11 16.64
CA ILE A 396 14.07 10.28 17.28
C ILE A 396 13.18 11.12 16.38
N GLU A 397 11.92 10.75 16.29
CA GLU A 397 10.88 11.52 15.59
C GLU A 397 9.69 11.68 16.54
N LEU A 398 9.29 12.91 16.78
CA LEU A 398 8.11 13.24 17.59
C LEU A 398 7.06 13.91 16.71
N SER A 399 5.80 13.64 16.97
CA SER A 399 4.69 14.33 16.31
C SER A 399 3.59 14.57 17.34
N GLY A 400 3.15 15.82 17.41
CA GLY A 400 2.01 16.24 18.21
C GLY A 400 0.97 16.91 17.32
N SER A 401 -0.31 16.52 17.45
CA SER A 401 -1.41 17.19 16.77
C SER A 401 -2.61 17.37 17.68
N ALA A 402 -3.32 18.48 17.46
CA ALA A 402 -4.60 18.77 18.10
C ALA A 402 -5.60 19.26 17.06
N SER A 403 -6.86 18.88 17.18
CA SER A 403 -7.92 19.40 16.33
C SER A 403 -9.16 19.81 17.10
N ALA A 404 -9.81 20.86 16.60
CA ALA A 404 -11.13 21.29 17.04
C ALA A 404 -12.09 21.17 15.85
N LYS A 405 -13.16 20.41 16.02
CA LYS A 405 -14.19 20.19 15.01
C LYS A 405 -15.50 20.72 15.54
N TRP A 406 -16.17 21.49 14.70
CA TRP A 406 -17.41 22.15 15.06
C TRP A 406 -18.48 21.98 14.00
N ARG A 407 -19.64 21.52 14.42
CA ARG A 407 -20.84 21.37 13.58
C ARG A 407 -21.99 22.17 14.18
N PRO A 408 -22.09 23.47 13.82
CA PRO A 408 -23.13 24.35 14.39
C PRO A 408 -24.56 23.87 14.11
N ASN A 409 -24.74 23.24 12.95
CA ASN A 409 -26.00 22.65 12.49
C ASN A 409 -25.73 21.45 11.60
N ASP A 410 -26.76 20.75 11.16
CA ASP A 410 -26.62 19.53 10.34
C ASP A 410 -26.09 19.79 8.91
N ARG A 411 -26.01 21.06 8.49
CA ARG A 411 -25.56 21.43 7.14
C ARG A 411 -24.10 21.81 7.06
N LEU A 412 -23.54 22.43 8.09
CA LEU A 412 -22.17 22.97 8.08
C LEU A 412 -21.28 22.25 9.07
N GLY A 413 -20.04 22.01 8.68
CA GLY A 413 -18.99 21.49 9.53
C GLY A 413 -17.67 22.19 9.27
N PHE A 414 -16.92 22.45 10.34
CA PHE A 414 -15.61 23.08 10.32
C PHE A 414 -14.63 22.25 11.14
N SER A 415 -13.38 22.14 10.69
CA SER A 415 -12.31 21.49 11.44
C SER A 415 -11.02 22.29 11.27
N LEU A 416 -10.38 22.61 12.39
CA LEU A 416 -9.04 23.17 12.44
C LEU A 416 -8.12 22.11 13.05
N VAL A 417 -7.00 21.85 12.39
CA VAL A 417 -5.94 20.94 12.86
C VAL A 417 -4.64 21.73 12.96
N LEU A 418 -3.95 21.58 14.08
CA LEU A 418 -2.60 22.07 14.27
C LEU A 418 -1.71 20.88 14.58
N ARG A 419 -0.59 20.78 13.89
CA ARG A 419 0.41 19.72 14.09
C ARG A 419 1.81 20.32 14.15
N GLU A 420 2.69 19.69 14.90
CA GLU A 420 4.11 19.98 14.94
C GLU A 420 4.90 18.68 14.98
N GLU A 421 6.05 18.66 14.33
CA GLU A 421 6.90 17.47 14.20
C GLU A 421 8.35 17.82 14.48
N MET A 422 9.08 16.84 15.05
CA MET A 422 10.51 16.92 15.27
C MET A 422 11.19 15.67 14.69
N TYR A 423 12.26 15.86 13.96
CA TYR A 423 13.11 14.80 13.42
C TYR A 423 14.56 15.03 13.86
N GLY A 424 15.07 14.16 14.73
CA GLY A 424 16.34 14.39 15.40
C GLY A 424 16.27 15.62 16.29
N THR A 425 16.96 16.68 15.92
CA THR A 425 16.95 17.98 16.64
C THR A 425 16.16 19.06 15.91
N GLU A 426 15.66 18.78 14.71
CA GLU A 426 14.97 19.77 13.89
C GLU A 426 13.45 19.72 14.09
N TRP A 427 12.87 20.88 14.39
CA TRP A 427 11.43 21.07 14.47
C TRP A 427 10.84 21.58 13.16
N SER A 428 9.65 21.11 12.81
CA SER A 428 8.83 21.77 11.80
C SER A 428 8.29 23.08 12.37
N PRO A 429 8.00 24.09 11.56
CA PRO A 429 7.02 25.10 11.96
C PRO A 429 5.67 24.44 12.22
N VAL A 430 4.79 25.12 12.97
CA VAL A 430 3.41 24.65 13.14
C VAL A 430 2.76 24.39 11.78
N ILE A 431 2.15 23.23 11.63
CA ILE A 431 1.49 22.74 10.41
C ILE A 431 -0.02 22.95 10.57
N PRO A 432 -0.58 24.04 10.02
CA PRO A 432 -2.02 24.26 10.07
C PRO A 432 -2.74 23.52 8.96
N ALA A 433 -3.95 23.05 9.26
CA ALA A 433 -4.89 22.60 8.24
C ALA A 433 -6.31 23.00 8.63
N PHE A 434 -7.05 23.46 7.64
CA PHE A 434 -8.45 23.85 7.78
C PHE A 434 -9.31 23.03 6.83
N PHE A 435 -10.44 22.55 7.33
CA PHE A 435 -11.41 21.75 6.57
C PHE A 435 -12.81 22.31 6.80
N MET A 436 -13.59 22.32 5.75
CA MET A 436 -14.99 22.72 5.79
C MET A 436 -15.83 21.76 4.93
N ASP A 437 -17.01 21.41 5.39
CA ASP A 437 -18.03 20.76 4.56
C ASP A 437 -19.38 21.47 4.70
N GLY A 438 -20.13 21.51 3.60
CA GLY A 438 -21.44 22.12 3.56
C GLY A 438 -22.43 21.36 2.70
N VAL A 439 -23.63 21.08 3.24
CA VAL A 439 -24.75 20.53 2.46
C VAL A 439 -25.36 21.63 1.61
N ILE A 440 -25.23 21.51 0.29
CA ILE A 440 -25.72 22.53 -0.66
C ILE A 440 -27.08 22.18 -1.25
N SER A 441 -27.48 20.90 -1.23
CA SER A 441 -28.80 20.48 -1.74
C SER A 441 -29.89 20.58 -0.65
N ARG A 442 -31.15 20.75 -1.07
CA ARG A 442 -32.27 20.72 -0.16
C ARG A 442 -32.53 19.34 0.43
N THR A 443 -32.27 18.29 -0.34
CA THR A 443 -32.43 16.88 0.03
C THR A 443 -31.32 16.34 0.92
N GLY A 444 -30.25 17.10 1.15
CA GLY A 444 -29.12 16.67 2.01
C GLY A 444 -28.09 15.77 1.33
N ASN A 445 -28.29 15.41 0.07
CA ASN A 445 -27.51 14.40 -0.63
C ASN A 445 -26.33 14.94 -1.46
N VAL A 446 -26.11 16.27 -1.50
CA VAL A 446 -24.94 16.89 -2.14
C VAL A 446 -24.18 17.73 -1.12
N ILE A 447 -22.88 17.46 -1.00
CA ILE A 447 -22.00 18.08 -0.04
C ILE A 447 -20.82 18.73 -0.78
N ALA A 448 -20.60 20.01 -0.54
CA ALA A 448 -19.38 20.69 -0.94
C ALA A 448 -18.33 20.57 0.17
N LYS A 449 -17.06 20.40 -0.22
CA LYS A 449 -15.91 20.29 0.69
C LYS A 449 -14.81 21.23 0.23
N VAL A 450 -14.17 21.88 1.19
CA VAL A 450 -13.00 22.73 0.94
C VAL A 450 -11.98 22.43 2.04
N SER A 451 -10.72 22.34 1.66
CA SER A 451 -9.65 22.19 2.63
C SER A 451 -8.34 22.83 2.15
N VAL A 452 -7.54 23.25 3.10
CA VAL A 452 -6.20 23.80 2.89
C VAL A 452 -5.29 23.27 3.98
N SER A 453 -4.07 22.87 3.62
CA SER A 453 -3.07 22.45 4.58
C SER A 453 -1.66 22.83 4.15
N ARG A 454 -0.80 23.04 5.13
CA ARG A 454 0.64 23.10 4.95
C ARG A 454 1.25 21.79 5.42
N ASN A 455 2.20 21.25 4.67
CA ASN A 455 2.90 20.02 5.03
C ASN A 455 4.41 20.17 4.87
N PHE A 456 5.16 19.31 5.58
CA PHE A 456 6.61 19.20 5.51
C PHE A 456 7.01 17.75 5.35
N ARG A 457 8.16 17.52 4.70
CA ARG A 457 8.85 16.23 4.72
C ARG A 457 10.31 16.45 5.08
N PHE A 458 10.75 15.74 6.09
CA PHE A 458 12.17 15.72 6.47
C PHE A 458 12.93 14.72 5.58
N PRO A 459 14.22 14.99 5.28
CA PRO A 459 15.06 14.05 4.54
C PRO A 459 15.11 12.68 5.23
N THR A 460 15.15 11.62 4.44
CA THR A 460 15.31 10.26 4.94
C THR A 460 16.74 10.02 5.44
N LEU A 461 16.98 8.89 6.13
CA LEU A 461 18.34 8.58 6.58
C LEU A 461 19.28 8.29 5.41
N ASN A 462 18.79 7.74 4.30
CA ASN A 462 19.60 7.59 3.09
C ASN A 462 19.85 8.93 2.39
N ASP A 463 18.89 9.84 2.35
CA ASP A 463 19.11 11.19 1.82
C ASP A 463 20.27 11.88 2.53
N LEU A 464 20.38 11.71 3.85
CA LEU A 464 21.39 12.36 4.67
C LEU A 464 22.74 11.61 4.70
N TYR A 465 22.72 10.28 4.80
CA TYR A 465 23.90 9.50 5.24
C TYR A 465 24.28 8.35 4.34
N PHE A 466 23.60 8.10 3.21
CA PHE A 466 23.99 7.05 2.28
C PHE A 466 25.40 7.27 1.73
N LEU A 467 26.21 6.23 1.67
CA LEU A 467 27.59 6.31 1.15
C LEU A 467 27.77 5.34 -0.04
N PRO A 468 28.35 5.87 -1.15
CA PRO A 468 28.68 7.25 -1.42
C PRO A 468 27.44 8.06 -1.83
N GLY A 469 27.33 9.32 -1.42
CA GLY A 469 26.38 10.26 -2.02
C GLY A 469 25.39 10.96 -1.11
N GLY A 470 25.13 10.50 0.12
CA GLY A 470 24.23 11.19 1.05
C GLY A 470 24.66 12.65 1.30
N ASN A 471 23.71 13.52 1.60
CA ASN A 471 23.94 14.94 1.78
C ASN A 471 23.32 15.43 3.11
N PRO A 472 24.15 15.65 4.16
CA PRO A 472 23.67 16.12 5.46
C PRO A 472 23.09 17.54 5.46
N ASP A 473 23.39 18.35 4.44
CA ASP A 473 22.96 19.74 4.33
C ASP A 473 21.58 19.92 3.69
N LEU A 474 20.85 18.83 3.47
CA LEU A 474 19.51 18.88 2.89
C LEU A 474 18.52 19.61 3.80
N ARG A 475 17.76 20.48 3.18
CA ARG A 475 16.61 21.15 3.82
C ARG A 475 15.37 20.26 3.74
N LYS A 476 14.45 20.44 4.70
CA LYS A 476 13.10 19.83 4.65
C LYS A 476 12.30 20.38 3.47
N GLU A 477 11.59 19.49 2.79
CA GLU A 477 10.61 19.88 1.79
C GLU A 477 9.40 20.48 2.47
N ARG A 478 8.74 21.43 1.81
CA ARG A 478 7.59 22.15 2.33
C ARG A 478 6.54 22.34 1.24
N GLY A 479 5.29 22.20 1.59
CA GLY A 479 4.23 22.36 0.60
C GLY A 479 2.95 22.95 1.16
N TRP A 480 2.20 23.61 0.29
CA TRP A 480 0.80 23.97 0.49
C TRP A 480 -0.07 23.13 -0.44
N SER A 481 -1.17 22.64 0.10
CA SER A 481 -2.16 21.89 -0.67
C SER A 481 -3.55 22.45 -0.44
N TYR A 482 -4.34 22.50 -1.50
CA TYR A 482 -5.72 23.00 -1.54
C TYR A 482 -6.59 21.93 -2.21
N ASP A 483 -7.73 21.63 -1.60
CA ASP A 483 -8.72 20.74 -2.21
C ASP A 483 -10.09 21.42 -2.19
N THR A 484 -10.81 21.32 -3.30
CA THR A 484 -12.20 21.72 -3.41
C THR A 484 -12.98 20.63 -4.11
N GLY A 485 -14.07 20.15 -3.53
CA GLY A 485 -14.79 19.02 -4.10
C GLY A 485 -16.26 19.02 -3.80
N LEU A 486 -16.97 18.26 -4.61
CA LEU A 486 -18.38 17.92 -4.44
C LEU A 486 -18.49 16.42 -4.23
N SER A 487 -19.34 15.99 -3.33
CA SER A 487 -19.71 14.59 -3.17
C SER A 487 -21.23 14.48 -3.12
N PHE A 488 -21.76 13.40 -3.69
CA PHE A 488 -23.17 13.10 -3.64
C PHE A 488 -23.39 11.64 -3.24
N ALA A 489 -24.54 11.36 -2.62
CA ALA A 489 -25.01 10.03 -2.33
C ALA A 489 -26.53 9.99 -2.48
N ILE A 490 -27.01 9.07 -3.30
CA ILE A 490 -28.43 8.82 -3.55
C ILE A 490 -28.68 7.33 -3.32
N SER A 491 -29.63 7.02 -2.45
CA SER A 491 -30.03 5.64 -2.20
C SER A 491 -31.54 5.53 -2.27
N ARG A 492 -32.02 4.47 -2.90
CA ARG A 492 -33.41 4.05 -2.85
C ARG A 492 -33.45 2.66 -2.23
N GLU A 493 -34.05 2.56 -1.07
CA GLU A 493 -34.14 1.31 -0.32
C GLU A 493 -34.52 0.14 -1.22
N ASP A 494 -33.77 -0.96 -1.10
CA ASP A 494 -33.92 -2.23 -1.82
C ASP A 494 -33.68 -2.21 -3.35
N LYS A 495 -33.35 -1.08 -3.99
CA LYS A 495 -33.09 -1.04 -5.43
C LYS A 495 -31.67 -0.65 -5.80
N TYR A 496 -31.24 0.54 -5.40
CA TYR A 496 -29.89 1.01 -5.76
C TYR A 496 -29.34 2.01 -4.76
N SER A 497 -28.00 2.07 -4.71
CA SER A 497 -27.22 3.11 -4.06
C SER A 497 -26.20 3.62 -5.07
N LEU A 498 -26.19 4.93 -5.29
CA LEU A 498 -25.25 5.63 -6.16
C LEU A 498 -24.56 6.71 -5.35
N SER A 499 -23.23 6.71 -5.33
CA SER A 499 -22.43 7.75 -4.71
C SER A 499 -21.28 8.15 -5.62
N GLY A 500 -20.83 9.38 -5.49
CA GLY A 500 -19.67 9.85 -6.25
C GLY A 500 -19.09 11.12 -5.67
N SER A 501 -17.88 11.43 -6.11
CA SER A 501 -17.19 12.66 -5.79
C SER A 501 -16.39 13.17 -6.97
N ALA A 502 -16.26 14.51 -7.04
CA ALA A 502 -15.37 15.21 -7.93
C ALA A 502 -14.54 16.19 -7.07
N THR A 503 -13.22 16.09 -7.14
CA THR A 503 -12.31 16.91 -6.36
C THR A 503 -11.30 17.56 -7.28
N TRP A 504 -11.22 18.87 -7.27
CA TRP A 504 -10.09 19.63 -7.77
C TRP A 504 -9.04 19.77 -6.67
N PHE A 505 -7.80 19.56 -7.00
CA PHE A 505 -6.67 19.73 -6.09
C PHE A 505 -5.59 20.59 -6.72
N ASP A 506 -4.83 21.27 -5.86
CA ASP A 506 -3.69 22.09 -6.22
C ASP A 506 -2.64 21.99 -5.12
N SER A 507 -1.38 21.75 -5.45
CA SER A 507 -0.29 21.55 -4.50
C SER A 507 1.02 22.12 -5.01
N TYR A 508 1.65 22.98 -4.20
CA TYR A 508 2.97 23.53 -4.42
C TYR A 508 3.96 22.95 -3.43
N ILE A 509 5.02 22.30 -3.91
CA ILE A 509 6.05 21.70 -3.07
C ILE A 509 7.39 22.33 -3.43
N ASN A 510 8.01 23.02 -2.47
CA ASN A 510 9.30 23.66 -2.57
C ASN A 510 10.39 22.80 -1.93
N ASP A 511 11.64 23.06 -2.32
CA ASP A 511 12.82 22.34 -1.84
C ASP A 511 12.76 20.81 -2.08
N TRP A 512 12.12 20.35 -3.15
CA TRP A 512 11.98 18.93 -3.47
C TRP A 512 13.33 18.24 -3.57
N ILE A 513 13.49 17.13 -2.86
CA ILE A 513 14.72 16.34 -2.84
C ILE A 513 14.72 15.37 -4.04
N LEU A 514 15.75 15.48 -4.88
CA LEU A 514 15.96 14.60 -6.01
C LEU A 514 17.41 14.08 -6.01
N TRP A 515 17.55 12.77 -6.25
CA TRP A 515 18.84 12.13 -6.45
C TRP A 515 19.33 12.37 -7.86
N LEU A 516 20.49 12.98 -8.02
CA LEU A 516 21.10 13.32 -9.29
C LEU A 516 22.47 12.71 -9.44
N PRO A 517 22.89 12.38 -10.69
CA PRO A 517 24.26 11.95 -10.97
C PRO A 517 25.23 13.08 -10.67
N THR A 518 26.39 12.73 -10.12
CA THR A 518 27.51 13.63 -9.90
C THR A 518 28.62 13.39 -10.92
N ASN A 519 29.54 14.35 -11.08
CA ASN A 519 30.74 14.17 -11.95
C ASN A 519 31.65 13.03 -11.47
N LYS A 520 31.42 12.50 -10.26
CA LYS A 520 32.21 11.42 -9.65
C LYS A 520 31.62 10.02 -9.89
N GLY A 521 30.56 9.90 -10.71
CA GLY A 521 29.95 8.63 -11.09
C GLY A 521 29.00 8.02 -10.07
N PHE A 522 28.57 8.76 -9.04
CA PHE A 522 27.53 8.34 -8.09
C PHE A 522 26.40 9.36 -8.04
N PHE A 523 25.25 8.96 -7.51
CA PHE A 523 24.08 9.82 -7.30
C PHE A 523 24.15 10.49 -5.92
N SER A 524 23.73 11.77 -5.86
CA SER A 524 23.62 12.51 -4.60
C SER A 524 22.31 13.30 -4.53
N PRO A 525 21.62 13.34 -3.39
CA PRO A 525 20.36 14.06 -3.25
C PRO A 525 20.60 15.56 -3.06
N ARG A 526 19.76 16.36 -3.68
CA ARG A 526 19.77 17.84 -3.60
C ARG A 526 18.36 18.39 -3.55
N ASN A 527 18.19 19.55 -2.87
CA ASN A 527 16.96 20.35 -2.95
C ASN A 527 17.03 21.25 -4.19
N ILE A 528 16.39 20.86 -5.27
CA ILE A 528 16.54 21.57 -6.54
C ILE A 528 15.26 21.87 -7.27
N LYS A 529 14.16 21.28 -6.87
CA LYS A 529 12.93 21.43 -7.64
C LYS A 529 11.84 22.04 -6.78
N ASP A 530 11.10 22.94 -7.42
CA ASP A 530 9.77 23.34 -6.99
C ASP A 530 8.78 22.62 -7.91
N VAL A 531 7.82 21.95 -7.33
CA VAL A 531 6.85 21.15 -8.09
C VAL A 531 5.46 21.71 -7.87
N HIS A 532 4.76 21.97 -8.98
CA HIS A 532 3.34 22.30 -8.99
C HIS A 532 2.56 21.10 -9.52
N ALA A 533 1.79 20.46 -8.65
CA ALA A 533 0.92 19.33 -8.97
C ALA A 533 -0.55 19.77 -8.79
N TYR A 534 -1.35 19.65 -9.84
CA TYR A 534 -2.75 20.03 -9.83
C TYR A 534 -3.60 19.07 -10.64
N GLY A 535 -4.93 19.16 -10.51
CA GLY A 535 -5.79 18.31 -11.32
C GLY A 535 -7.17 18.04 -10.78
N ILE A 536 -7.78 16.99 -11.31
CA ILE A 536 -9.14 16.58 -10.97
C ILE A 536 -9.15 15.08 -10.67
N GLU A 537 -9.77 14.70 -9.56
CA GLU A 537 -10.05 13.31 -9.19
C GLU A 537 -11.56 13.10 -9.20
N LEU A 538 -12.00 12.04 -9.90
CA LEU A 538 -13.39 11.58 -9.94
C LEU A 538 -13.50 10.19 -9.34
N GLN A 539 -14.54 9.95 -8.56
CA GLN A 539 -14.87 8.63 -8.03
C GLN A 539 -16.37 8.42 -8.12
N GLY A 540 -16.80 7.21 -8.51
CA GLY A 540 -18.19 6.80 -8.56
C GLY A 540 -18.37 5.38 -8.08
N ASN A 541 -19.44 5.12 -7.31
CA ASN A 541 -19.82 3.80 -6.82
C ASN A 541 -21.31 3.60 -7.07
N LEU A 542 -21.65 2.51 -7.72
CA LEU A 542 -23.02 2.05 -7.95
C LEU A 542 -23.20 0.67 -7.34
N THR A 543 -24.23 0.50 -6.52
CA THR A 543 -24.73 -0.81 -6.12
C THR A 543 -26.18 -0.91 -6.56
N ALA A 544 -26.53 -1.90 -7.37
CA ALA A 544 -27.89 -2.10 -7.87
C ALA A 544 -28.35 -3.54 -7.63
N LYS A 545 -29.51 -3.68 -7.03
CA LYS A 545 -30.18 -4.96 -6.77
C LYS A 545 -31.30 -5.17 -7.79
N PHE A 546 -31.29 -6.31 -8.45
CA PHE A 546 -32.32 -6.70 -9.43
C PHE A 546 -33.10 -7.91 -8.94
N PRO A 547 -34.26 -8.18 -9.50
CA PRO A 547 -35.06 -9.37 -9.18
C PRO A 547 -34.26 -10.67 -9.38
N LYS A 548 -34.65 -11.74 -8.70
CA LYS A 548 -34.02 -13.08 -8.77
C LYS A 548 -32.56 -13.13 -8.27
N ASP A 549 -32.23 -12.37 -7.22
CA ASP A 549 -30.95 -12.37 -6.51
C ASP A 549 -29.75 -11.85 -7.33
N TRP A 550 -29.99 -11.02 -8.35
CA TRP A 550 -28.91 -10.34 -9.03
C TRP A 550 -28.47 -9.08 -8.29
N LEU A 551 -27.15 -8.95 -8.10
CA LEU A 551 -26.52 -7.77 -7.52
C LEU A 551 -25.38 -7.32 -8.41
N LEU A 552 -25.44 -6.05 -8.82
CA LEU A 552 -24.36 -5.37 -9.56
C LEU A 552 -23.70 -4.33 -8.65
N LYS A 553 -22.37 -4.38 -8.55
CA LYS A 553 -21.57 -3.30 -7.99
C LYS A 553 -20.60 -2.79 -9.06
N VAL A 554 -20.50 -1.49 -9.21
CA VAL A 554 -19.55 -0.82 -10.11
C VAL A 554 -18.81 0.22 -9.31
N ASN A 555 -17.49 0.17 -9.35
CA ASN A 555 -16.61 1.21 -8.84
C ASN A 555 -15.82 1.79 -10.01
N GLY A 556 -15.77 3.11 -10.11
CA GLY A 556 -15.00 3.81 -11.15
C GLY A 556 -14.21 4.95 -10.54
N THR A 557 -12.96 5.09 -10.96
CA THR A 557 -12.08 6.19 -10.56
C THR A 557 -11.36 6.75 -11.77
N TYR A 558 -11.11 8.06 -11.75
CA TYR A 558 -10.33 8.76 -12.78
C TYR A 558 -9.54 9.90 -12.14
N SER A 559 -8.32 10.11 -12.60
CA SER A 559 -7.51 11.26 -12.24
C SER A 559 -6.85 11.87 -13.46
N TRP A 560 -6.87 13.20 -13.53
CA TRP A 560 -6.04 14.00 -14.40
C TRP A 560 -5.05 14.76 -13.52
N THR A 561 -3.73 14.49 -13.71
CA THR A 561 -2.68 14.90 -12.77
C THR A 561 -1.44 15.46 -13.49
N PRO A 562 -1.46 16.69 -13.99
CA PRO A 562 -0.24 17.42 -14.30
C PRO A 562 0.60 17.61 -13.02
N SER A 563 1.90 17.29 -13.11
CA SER A 563 2.88 17.49 -12.06
C SER A 563 4.14 18.06 -12.67
N ILE A 564 4.33 19.37 -12.56
CA ILE A 564 5.25 20.15 -13.38
C ILE A 564 6.40 20.68 -12.52
N ASN A 565 7.63 20.49 -13.01
CA ASN A 565 8.80 21.12 -12.43
C ASN A 565 8.81 22.61 -12.71
N GLN A 566 8.76 23.45 -11.68
CA GLN A 566 8.82 24.91 -11.76
C GLN A 566 10.08 25.49 -11.08
N GLY A 567 11.01 24.62 -10.66
CA GLY A 567 12.25 25.04 -10.02
C GLY A 567 13.20 25.77 -10.99
N GLU A 568 14.32 26.24 -10.45
CA GLU A 568 15.37 26.85 -11.26
C GLU A 568 16.21 25.80 -12.02
N PRO A 569 16.74 26.12 -13.19
CA PRO A 569 17.61 25.22 -13.93
C PRO A 569 18.92 24.96 -13.17
N ILE A 570 19.32 23.69 -13.06
CA ILE A 570 20.55 23.26 -12.39
C ILE A 570 21.80 23.67 -13.19
N SER A 571 21.63 23.74 -14.51
CA SER A 571 22.66 24.14 -15.47
C SER A 571 22.00 24.71 -16.74
N GLN A 572 22.78 25.34 -17.60
CA GLN A 572 22.29 25.83 -18.91
C GLN A 572 21.72 24.70 -19.81
N ALA A 573 22.13 23.45 -19.59
CA ALA A 573 21.64 22.28 -20.31
C ALA A 573 20.39 21.64 -19.67
N ASP A 574 19.89 22.16 -18.55
CA ASP A 574 18.71 21.60 -17.87
C ASP A 574 17.43 21.94 -18.62
N GLN A 575 16.87 20.97 -19.30
CA GLN A 575 15.61 21.07 -20.04
C GLN A 575 14.40 20.62 -19.22
N SER A 576 14.53 20.41 -17.90
CA SER A 576 13.46 19.85 -17.05
C SER A 576 12.43 20.88 -16.60
N ILE A 577 12.68 22.17 -16.76
CA ILE A 577 11.80 23.25 -16.32
C ILE A 577 10.53 23.32 -17.19
N GLY A 578 9.37 23.43 -16.54
CA GLY A 578 8.07 23.40 -17.22
C GLY A 578 7.65 22.00 -17.71
N LYS A 579 8.39 20.95 -17.38
CA LYS A 579 8.14 19.58 -17.83
C LYS A 579 7.44 18.74 -16.77
N GLN A 580 6.69 17.73 -17.25
CA GLN A 580 6.04 16.72 -16.40
C GLN A 580 7.10 15.90 -15.66
N LEU A 581 6.84 15.55 -14.39
CA LEU A 581 7.73 14.67 -13.65
C LEU A 581 7.81 13.27 -14.28
N PRO A 582 8.98 12.61 -14.24
CA PRO A 582 9.14 11.25 -14.74
C PRO A 582 8.24 10.25 -14.06
N TYR A 583 7.77 9.25 -14.81
CA TYR A 583 6.89 8.18 -14.34
C TYR A 583 5.56 8.64 -13.73
N VAL A 584 5.13 9.85 -13.98
CA VAL A 584 3.81 10.35 -13.58
C VAL A 584 2.88 10.37 -14.77
N PRO A 585 1.86 9.49 -14.86
CA PRO A 585 0.87 9.57 -15.93
C PRO A 585 -0.01 10.81 -15.75
N ARG A 586 -0.33 11.50 -16.85
CA ARG A 586 -1.27 12.63 -16.80
C ARG A 586 -2.71 12.17 -16.57
N HIS A 587 -3.06 10.98 -17.07
CA HIS A 587 -4.38 10.38 -16.93
C HIS A 587 -4.25 8.98 -16.35
N SER A 588 -5.01 8.68 -15.33
CA SER A 588 -5.16 7.33 -14.77
C SER A 588 -6.63 7.05 -14.50
N SER A 589 -7.05 5.82 -14.74
CA SER A 589 -8.43 5.39 -14.50
C SER A 589 -8.46 3.93 -14.12
N ALA A 590 -9.44 3.56 -13.26
CA ALA A 590 -9.73 2.18 -12.94
C ALA A 590 -11.24 1.99 -12.85
N ILE A 591 -11.73 0.84 -13.33
CA ILE A 591 -13.13 0.45 -13.24
C ILE A 591 -13.21 -1.01 -12.84
N THR A 592 -14.06 -1.31 -11.85
CA THR A 592 -14.37 -2.67 -11.44
C THR A 592 -15.87 -2.91 -11.56
N PHE A 593 -16.24 -4.05 -12.17
CA PHE A 593 -17.63 -4.52 -12.29
C PHE A 593 -17.72 -5.84 -11.53
N HIS A 594 -18.56 -5.90 -10.50
CA HIS A 594 -18.86 -7.11 -9.77
C HIS A 594 -20.34 -7.44 -9.94
N LEU A 595 -20.60 -8.54 -10.64
CA LEU A 595 -21.96 -9.07 -10.85
C LEU A 595 -22.09 -10.38 -10.07
N SER A 596 -23.02 -10.45 -9.15
CA SER A 596 -23.31 -11.68 -8.41
C SER A 596 -24.74 -12.15 -8.64
N TRP A 597 -24.91 -13.47 -8.73
CA TRP A 597 -26.18 -14.14 -8.86
C TRP A 597 -26.17 -15.42 -8.03
N ARG A 598 -26.96 -15.43 -6.95
CA ARG A 598 -27.00 -16.55 -6.00
C ARG A 598 -25.60 -16.91 -5.49
N THR A 599 -25.07 -18.02 -5.96
CA THR A 599 -23.75 -18.57 -5.58
C THR A 599 -22.65 -18.30 -6.60
N TRP A 600 -22.95 -17.60 -7.69
CA TRP A 600 -22.02 -17.20 -8.72
C TRP A 600 -21.63 -15.73 -8.56
N ALA A 601 -20.37 -15.43 -8.86
CA ALA A 601 -19.90 -14.06 -9.00
C ALA A 601 -18.97 -13.93 -10.20
N LEU A 602 -19.08 -12.81 -10.90
CA LEU A 602 -18.20 -12.39 -11.98
C LEU A 602 -17.63 -11.04 -11.59
N LEU A 603 -16.30 -10.94 -11.57
CA LEU A 603 -15.60 -9.69 -11.37
C LEU A 603 -14.77 -9.39 -12.63
N TYR A 604 -15.00 -8.21 -13.21
CA TYR A 604 -14.17 -7.69 -14.28
C TYR A 604 -13.48 -6.41 -13.79
N LYS A 605 -12.16 -6.31 -14.03
CA LYS A 605 -11.32 -5.18 -13.64
C LYS A 605 -10.62 -4.61 -14.85
N TRP A 606 -10.66 -3.32 -14.98
CA TRP A 606 -9.97 -2.56 -16.01
C TRP A 606 -9.18 -1.41 -15.38
N CYS A 607 -7.96 -1.17 -15.84
CA CYS A 607 -7.25 0.05 -15.54
C CYS A 607 -6.55 0.61 -16.78
N TYR A 608 -6.31 1.92 -16.75
CA TYR A 608 -5.67 2.68 -17.81
C TYR A 608 -4.67 3.67 -17.23
N TYR A 609 -3.51 3.72 -17.82
CA TYR A 609 -2.50 4.74 -17.59
C TYR A 609 -2.06 5.35 -18.91
N SER A 610 -2.06 6.70 -18.99
CA SER A 610 -1.54 7.41 -20.16
C SER A 610 -0.04 7.23 -20.30
N GLU A 611 0.52 7.70 -21.40
CA GLU A 611 1.97 7.77 -21.63
C GLU A 611 2.70 8.45 -20.46
N ARG A 612 3.92 8.01 -20.19
CA ARG A 612 4.77 8.51 -19.10
C ARG A 612 6.17 8.76 -19.62
N PHE A 613 6.74 9.90 -19.24
CA PHE A 613 8.13 10.18 -19.51
C PHE A 613 9.03 9.43 -18.51
N THR A 614 10.17 8.96 -18.98
CA THR A 614 11.19 8.29 -18.16
C THR A 614 12.26 9.25 -17.69
N MET A 615 12.42 10.38 -18.39
CA MET A 615 13.41 11.43 -18.12
C MET A 615 12.76 12.77 -17.82
N SER A 616 13.44 13.60 -17.02
CA SER A 616 12.95 14.93 -16.64
C SER A 616 12.87 15.92 -17.81
N SER A 617 13.61 15.71 -18.90
CA SER A 617 13.54 16.51 -20.14
C SER A 617 12.27 16.29 -20.95
N ASN A 618 11.50 15.23 -20.62
CA ASN A 618 10.35 14.77 -21.40
C ASN A 618 10.71 14.44 -22.85
N ASP A 619 11.83 13.79 -23.04
CA ASP A 619 12.25 13.32 -24.35
C ASP A 619 11.20 12.35 -24.95
N ILE A 620 10.95 12.47 -26.25
CA ILE A 620 9.98 11.65 -26.99
C ILE A 620 10.61 10.44 -27.68
N THR A 621 11.91 10.19 -27.45
CA THR A 621 12.59 8.99 -27.96
C THR A 621 12.00 7.71 -27.37
N LEU A 622 12.33 6.57 -27.97
CA LEU A 622 11.84 5.24 -27.51
C LEU A 622 12.18 4.95 -26.05
N THR A 623 13.31 5.45 -25.55
CA THR A 623 13.73 5.30 -24.16
C THR A 623 13.26 6.43 -23.25
N GLY A 624 12.89 7.58 -23.81
CA GLY A 624 12.45 8.78 -23.09
C GLY A 624 10.98 8.76 -22.71
N LYS A 625 10.17 7.86 -23.30
CA LYS A 625 8.72 7.83 -23.15
C LYS A 625 8.19 6.40 -23.19
N LEU A 626 7.42 6.02 -22.17
CA LEU A 626 6.66 4.77 -22.14
C LEU A 626 5.28 4.97 -22.78
N PRO A 627 4.78 4.03 -23.60
CA PRO A 627 3.44 4.10 -24.16
C PRO A 627 2.37 3.99 -23.08
N GLN A 628 1.16 4.40 -23.41
CA GLN A 628 -0.03 4.11 -22.61
C GLN A 628 -0.32 2.61 -22.61
N TYR A 629 -1.01 2.12 -21.59
CA TYR A 629 -1.47 0.73 -21.54
C TYR A 629 -2.79 0.55 -20.79
N TYR A 630 -3.43 -0.57 -21.07
CA TYR A 630 -4.68 -1.01 -20.46
C TYR A 630 -4.49 -2.38 -19.86
N MET A 631 -5.00 -2.58 -18.65
CA MET A 631 -5.03 -3.92 -18.05
C MET A 631 -6.47 -4.37 -17.90
N ASN A 632 -6.72 -5.63 -18.23
CA ASN A 632 -8.03 -6.25 -18.19
C ASN A 632 -7.93 -7.58 -17.50
N ASN A 633 -8.59 -7.73 -16.36
CA ASN A 633 -8.62 -8.98 -15.61
C ASN A 633 -10.07 -9.43 -15.40
N ILE A 634 -10.29 -10.73 -15.43
CA ILE A 634 -11.59 -11.34 -15.18
C ILE A 634 -11.46 -12.45 -14.15
N THR A 635 -12.38 -12.48 -13.19
CA THR A 635 -12.48 -13.52 -12.16
C THR A 635 -13.90 -14.06 -12.13
N ILE A 636 -14.03 -15.37 -12.14
CA ILE A 636 -15.30 -16.08 -11.97
C ILE A 636 -15.22 -16.86 -10.67
N GLU A 637 -16.24 -16.74 -9.83
CA GLU A 637 -16.33 -17.42 -8.55
C GLU A 637 -17.61 -18.24 -8.47
N LYS A 638 -17.50 -19.45 -7.92
CA LYS A 638 -18.64 -20.32 -7.57
C LYS A 638 -18.52 -20.75 -6.12
N ASN A 639 -19.56 -20.49 -5.33
CA ASN A 639 -19.67 -20.92 -3.95
C ASN A 639 -20.60 -22.13 -3.82
N PHE A 640 -20.17 -23.12 -3.03
CA PHE A 640 -20.94 -24.32 -2.68
C PHE A 640 -21.12 -24.37 -1.18
N SER A 641 -22.32 -24.64 -0.70
CA SER A 641 -22.59 -24.74 0.74
C SER A 641 -23.04 -26.16 1.07
N PHE A 642 -22.17 -26.91 1.75
CA PHE A 642 -22.45 -28.24 2.26
C PHE A 642 -22.75 -28.19 3.75
N ARG A 643 -23.25 -29.29 4.33
CA ARG A 643 -23.52 -29.36 5.76
C ARG A 643 -22.24 -29.24 6.61
N TRP A 644 -21.11 -29.70 6.09
CA TRP A 644 -19.84 -29.78 6.80
C TRP A 644 -18.87 -28.63 6.45
N ALA A 645 -19.03 -27.97 5.30
CA ALA A 645 -18.19 -26.87 4.90
C ALA A 645 -18.83 -25.98 3.82
N ASP A 646 -18.38 -24.74 3.73
CA ASP A 646 -18.52 -23.90 2.55
C ASP A 646 -17.25 -24.00 1.71
N LEU A 647 -17.42 -24.26 0.41
CA LEU A 647 -16.34 -24.31 -0.57
C LEU A 647 -16.48 -23.15 -1.53
N SER A 648 -15.36 -22.50 -1.89
CA SER A 648 -15.30 -21.49 -2.95
C SER A 648 -14.29 -21.93 -4.03
N LEU A 649 -14.70 -21.88 -5.28
CA LEU A 649 -13.84 -22.10 -6.43
C LEU A 649 -13.77 -20.81 -7.23
N LYS A 650 -12.54 -20.31 -7.48
CA LYS A 650 -12.31 -19.09 -8.28
C LYS A 650 -11.37 -19.41 -9.42
N GLY A 651 -11.66 -18.87 -10.59
CA GLY A 651 -10.78 -18.87 -11.76
C GLY A 651 -10.52 -17.43 -12.18
N CYS A 652 -9.25 -17.07 -12.30
CA CYS A 652 -8.80 -15.73 -12.68
C CYS A 652 -8.02 -15.79 -14.00
N ILE A 653 -8.28 -14.84 -14.88
CA ILE A 653 -7.47 -14.57 -16.06
C ILE A 653 -6.96 -13.13 -15.92
N ASN A 654 -5.65 -12.96 -15.81
CA ASN A 654 -4.99 -11.68 -15.76
C ASN A 654 -4.49 -11.33 -17.15
N ASN A 655 -4.48 -10.03 -17.49
CA ASN A 655 -4.11 -9.53 -18.81
C ASN A 655 -4.87 -10.26 -19.94
N LEU A 656 -6.20 -10.23 -19.87
CA LEU A 656 -7.14 -10.98 -20.74
C LEU A 656 -6.87 -10.82 -22.23
N PHE A 657 -6.44 -9.62 -22.66
CA PHE A 657 -6.17 -9.31 -24.07
C PHE A 657 -4.69 -9.43 -24.45
N ASN A 658 -3.87 -9.99 -23.57
CA ASN A 658 -2.43 -10.20 -23.79
C ASN A 658 -1.70 -8.91 -24.19
N GLU A 659 -2.00 -7.79 -23.54
CA GLU A 659 -1.37 -6.51 -23.75
C GLU A 659 0.13 -6.59 -23.46
N GLU A 660 0.96 -6.14 -24.38
CA GLU A 660 2.41 -5.95 -24.18
C GLU A 660 2.62 -4.57 -23.55
N TYR A 661 3.06 -4.50 -22.32
CA TYR A 661 3.17 -3.23 -21.60
C TYR A 661 4.43 -3.14 -20.73
N LEU A 662 4.84 -1.91 -20.47
CA LEU A 662 5.95 -1.59 -19.57
C LEU A 662 5.44 -0.64 -18.48
N SER A 663 5.54 -1.02 -17.24
CA SER A 663 5.33 -0.12 -16.10
C SER A 663 6.58 0.72 -15.84
N VAL A 664 7.74 0.13 -16.02
CA VAL A 664 9.07 0.74 -15.90
C VAL A 664 9.88 0.41 -17.15
N LEU A 665 10.73 1.35 -17.60
CA LEU A 665 11.57 1.19 -18.77
C LEU A 665 12.45 -0.06 -18.63
N SER A 666 12.50 -0.86 -19.71
CA SER A 666 13.29 -2.08 -19.82
C SER A 666 13.00 -3.15 -18.73
N HIS A 667 11.84 -3.10 -18.09
CA HIS A 667 11.35 -4.16 -17.21
C HIS A 667 10.20 -4.91 -17.87
N PRO A 668 10.43 -6.17 -18.29
CA PRO A 668 9.41 -6.95 -18.97
C PRO A 668 8.26 -7.31 -18.01
N MET A 669 7.04 -7.29 -18.53
CA MET A 669 5.84 -7.65 -17.78
C MET A 669 5.19 -8.89 -18.38
N PRO A 670 4.50 -9.73 -17.57
CA PRO A 670 3.89 -10.96 -18.06
C PRO A 670 2.71 -10.67 -18.99
N GLY A 671 2.57 -11.46 -20.05
CA GLY A 671 1.38 -11.53 -20.89
C GLY A 671 0.20 -12.16 -20.15
N ILE A 672 -0.77 -12.72 -20.92
CA ILE A 672 -1.92 -13.40 -20.36
C ILE A 672 -1.49 -14.55 -19.43
N ASN A 673 -2.13 -14.63 -18.26
CA ASN A 673 -1.85 -15.68 -17.27
C ASN A 673 -3.11 -16.05 -16.46
N PHE A 674 -3.08 -17.23 -15.82
CA PHE A 674 -4.22 -17.87 -15.18
C PHE A 674 -3.91 -18.22 -13.74
N GLU A 675 -4.93 -18.13 -12.88
CA GLU A 675 -4.87 -18.56 -11.49
C GLU A 675 -6.18 -19.25 -11.11
N ILE A 676 -6.10 -20.31 -10.31
CA ILE A 676 -7.26 -21.05 -9.78
C ILE A 676 -7.09 -21.13 -8.27
N PHE A 677 -8.16 -20.81 -7.53
CA PHE A 677 -8.18 -20.88 -6.07
C PHE A 677 -9.30 -21.77 -5.58
N LEU A 678 -9.00 -22.65 -4.63
CA LEU A 678 -9.95 -23.48 -3.90
C LEU A 678 -9.95 -23.07 -2.43
N GLY A 679 -11.07 -22.54 -1.95
CA GLY A 679 -11.27 -22.16 -0.55
C GLY A 679 -12.16 -23.17 0.18
N ILE A 680 -11.81 -23.49 1.43
CA ILE A 680 -12.57 -24.36 2.32
C ILE A 680 -12.76 -23.68 3.66
N THR A 681 -14.03 -23.58 4.11
CA THR A 681 -14.40 -23.08 5.43
C THR A 681 -15.29 -24.12 6.11
N PRO A 682 -14.75 -24.95 7.01
CA PRO A 682 -15.52 -25.94 7.73
C PRO A 682 -16.61 -25.29 8.60
N LYS A 683 -17.76 -25.95 8.71
CA LYS A 683 -18.86 -25.60 9.60
C LYS A 683 -18.80 -26.48 10.84
N TRP A 684 -18.47 -25.89 11.95
CA TRP A 684 -18.50 -26.59 13.23
C TRP A 684 -19.96 -26.65 13.66
N ALA A 685 -20.48 -27.86 13.87
CA ALA A 685 -21.80 -28.03 14.47
C ALA A 685 -21.78 -27.30 15.83
N LYS A 686 -22.72 -26.35 16.03
CA LYS A 686 -22.99 -25.89 17.39
C LYS A 686 -23.32 -27.14 18.19
N ARG A 687 -22.53 -27.47 19.20
CA ARG A 687 -23.00 -28.39 20.22
C ARG A 687 -24.22 -27.70 20.85
N ASP A 688 -25.41 -28.19 20.51
CA ASP A 688 -26.62 -27.91 21.29
C ASP A 688 -26.36 -28.50 22.67
N ASN A 689 -25.96 -27.67 23.61
CA ASN A 689 -25.98 -27.98 25.02
C ASN A 689 -27.25 -27.41 25.63
#